data_9af9a62faef4afc417264a01df592b15
#
_entry.id   9af9a62faef4afc417264a01df592b15
#
_cell.length_a   1.000
_cell.length_b   1.000
_cell.length_c   1.000
_cell.angle_alpha   90.00
_cell.angle_beta   90.00
_cell.angle_gamma   90.00
#
_symmetry.space_group_name_H-M   'P 1'
#
loop_
_entity.id
_entity.type
_entity.pdbx_description
1 polymer ?
#
loop_
_entity_poly.entity_id
_entity_poly.type
_entity_poly.pdbx_seq_one_letter_code
_entity_poly.pdbx_strand_id
1 'polypeptide(L)'
;MPYNVNLRIIVKNKIILLSLACATILSAETIKSIEFKNVSKISPQILDEILDMKVGDTIDENRLNEALVKFYKQGYFEDIQILNENGNLKLIFNEKPSIANVDIKGYKTRTEDIETLKTTIKLKKGSMYSEKRVKEAKEKLLSMLESEGYINSVVETEVEKINENSLKITFNVNKGDEIIIKKANYHGSDKLEQDDFDHVTANKEVEFASWWFGQNDGEVKIDQLKYDARRINDLYYEKGYLDAQVKEPFLDIDFASNQAKLDFFITEGEQYTTNNIKIYLDSSIVDPETIYPELKLIVGRTFNIKKLREDQDYIKTQVADQGYAYAEVKFDLKKNEETKLVDVIFSVVPGKKVYINDVKISGNTRTLDRVVRRNVYLAPGDLYNLTDFKDSTNKLKRSRFFDDVKIEEKRISDDKMDIIVKVTEAATGSLMLGGGYGSYDKFMVSGSVSDANIFGSGLALGLSTDLSAHSNRFELSLKNPAIRDSDYNGEVEVHSTEYEIERSKYDSDVDTKGFSVAIGKELIRDLYVGTRYKLDFVSENYDYSSDFMNTYNAQSAAFKAEKKLFTNQDYVNSSITPYLNYDNTDDYYFPREGFRANTSLEYAGVGGDSKYVKSTSSLKYFYSLEDLAELDWVLRLKTQVKMLFDNGQINQGDSLYLGGPKTLRGYKSYAFPKNDSGYYTDPYKNLWANSAEMSFPLVPSAKMRWGVFYDYGMIGQDSFSDIQRSGAGLLLEWVSPMGPLQLIFARALDDEPGDDTSSFEFSFGASF
;
A
#
# COMPACT_ATOMS: atom_id res chain seq x y z
N MET A 1 0.48 -0.35 44.76
CA MET A 1 0.88 -0.77 46.12
C MET A 1 2.09 0.03 46.48
N PRO A 2 2.13 0.72 47.63
CA PRO A 2 3.29 1.52 48.05
C PRO A 2 4.40 0.58 48.51
N TYR A 3 5.60 0.83 48.03
CA TYR A 3 6.80 0.10 48.44
C TYR A 3 7.11 0.43 49.92
N ASN A 4 7.01 -0.59 50.78
CA ASN A 4 7.58 -0.52 52.13
C ASN A 4 9.08 -0.71 52.01
N VAL A 5 9.83 0.38 52.02
CA VAL A 5 11.28 0.36 52.15
C VAL A 5 11.59 0.19 53.64
N ASN A 6 12.01 -1.01 54.03
CA ASN A 6 12.54 -1.24 55.34
C ASN A 6 13.93 -0.60 55.45
N LEU A 7 14.01 0.54 56.10
CA LEU A 7 15.26 1.24 56.38
C LEU A 7 16.07 0.44 57.44
N ARG A 8 17.15 -0.20 57.02
CA ARG A 8 18.16 -0.71 57.95
C ARG A 8 19.33 0.27 58.04
N ILE A 9 19.19 1.28 58.88
CA ILE A 9 20.34 2.09 59.31
C ILE A 9 21.03 1.30 60.41
N ILE A 10 22.18 0.71 60.12
CA ILE A 10 22.98 0.02 61.12
C ILE A 10 23.94 1.07 61.76
N VAL A 11 23.51 1.63 62.82
CA VAL A 11 24.41 2.44 63.68
C VAL A 11 25.12 1.49 64.66
N LYS A 12 26.39 1.23 64.43
CA LYS A 12 27.24 0.54 65.41
C LYS A 12 27.68 1.50 66.49
N ASN A 13 26.88 1.62 67.53
CA ASN A 13 27.40 2.20 68.83
C ASN A 13 27.26 1.18 69.94
N LYS A 14 28.39 0.98 70.67
CA LYS A 14 28.46 0.22 71.91
C LYS A 14 27.65 0.94 72.99
N ILE A 15 26.71 0.22 73.57
CA ILE A 15 25.93 0.65 74.73
C ILE A 15 26.87 0.68 75.95
N ILE A 16 27.07 1.81 76.52
CA ILE A 16 27.50 2.01 77.96
C ILE A 16 26.36 2.76 78.62
N LEU A 17 25.65 2.07 79.51
CA LEU A 17 24.68 2.67 80.42
C LEU A 17 25.42 3.55 81.47
N LEU A 18 25.17 4.85 81.48
CA LEU A 18 25.25 5.66 82.68
C LEU A 18 24.18 6.76 82.57
N SER A 19 23.29 6.76 83.55
CA SER A 19 22.28 7.77 83.80
C SER A 19 22.91 9.07 84.28
N LEU A 20 22.73 10.20 83.54
CA LEU A 20 22.61 11.54 84.11
C LEU A 20 21.96 12.48 83.13
N ALA A 21 20.96 13.19 83.60
CA ALA A 21 20.25 14.20 82.82
C ALA A 21 21.18 15.36 82.46
N CYS A 22 21.39 15.60 81.13
CA CYS A 22 21.89 16.89 80.63
C CYS A 22 21.27 17.10 79.29
N ALA A 23 20.71 18.27 79.03
CA ALA A 23 20.20 18.73 77.79
C ALA A 23 21.26 18.56 76.65
N THR A 24 21.16 17.56 75.86
CA THR A 24 22.01 17.41 74.67
C THR A 24 21.49 18.33 73.63
N ILE A 25 22.24 19.37 73.31
CA ILE A 25 22.21 20.10 72.07
C ILE A 25 22.42 19.02 70.97
N LEU A 26 21.39 18.76 70.14
CA LEU A 26 21.56 17.97 68.91
C LEU A 26 22.51 18.78 68.02
N SER A 27 23.81 18.53 68.07
CA SER A 27 24.74 19.00 67.08
C SER A 27 24.46 18.19 65.82
N ALA A 28 23.88 18.83 64.82
CA ALA A 28 23.69 18.22 63.46
C ALA A 28 25.09 17.80 62.97
N GLU A 29 25.26 16.51 62.71
CA GLU A 29 26.52 15.95 62.24
C GLU A 29 26.79 16.45 60.81
N THR A 30 28.00 17.00 60.59
CA THR A 30 28.39 17.50 59.24
C THR A 30 29.10 16.43 58.43
N ILE A 31 28.87 16.42 57.14
CA ILE A 31 29.51 15.51 56.18
C ILE A 31 30.99 15.87 56.05
N LYS A 32 31.88 14.95 56.45
CA LYS A 32 33.33 15.09 56.32
C LYS A 32 33.89 14.52 55.08
N SER A 33 33.30 13.40 54.59
CA SER A 33 33.64 12.76 53.31
C SER A 33 32.45 11.99 52.72
N ILE A 34 32.41 11.85 51.42
CA ILE A 34 31.45 11.03 50.68
C ILE A 34 32.25 10.03 49.85
N GLU A 35 31.92 8.73 50.00
CA GLU A 35 32.58 7.66 49.29
C GLU A 35 31.52 6.77 48.60
N PHE A 36 31.63 6.60 47.30
CA PHE A 36 30.79 5.67 46.50
C PHE A 36 31.55 4.36 46.27
N LYS A 37 30.97 3.23 46.68
CA LYS A 37 31.59 1.91 46.53
C LYS A 37 30.77 0.99 45.66
N ASN A 38 31.45 0.10 44.91
CA ASN A 38 30.86 -0.95 44.06
C ASN A 38 29.92 -0.39 42.98
N VAL A 39 30.24 0.79 42.41
CA VAL A 39 29.52 1.39 41.31
C VAL A 39 30.46 1.51 40.10
N SER A 40 30.01 1.01 38.97
CA SER A 40 30.79 1.01 37.71
C SER A 40 30.00 1.56 36.51
N LYS A 41 28.71 1.62 36.62
CA LYS A 41 27.79 1.96 35.50
C LYS A 41 27.37 3.41 35.46
N ILE A 42 27.60 4.16 36.51
CA ILE A 42 27.30 5.59 36.60
C ILE A 42 28.59 6.33 37.02
N SER A 43 28.88 7.46 36.37
CA SER A 43 30.04 8.25 36.70
C SER A 43 29.91 8.89 38.09
N PRO A 44 31.02 9.11 38.81
CA PRO A 44 30.98 9.77 40.13
C PRO A 44 30.31 11.13 40.11
N GLN A 45 30.46 11.91 39.03
CA GLN A 45 29.85 13.22 38.89
C GLN A 45 28.30 13.14 38.90
N ILE A 46 27.72 12.13 38.24
CA ILE A 46 26.27 11.92 38.21
C ILE A 46 25.78 11.44 39.59
N LEU A 47 26.57 10.61 40.27
CA LEU A 47 26.23 10.16 41.62
C LEU A 47 26.21 11.33 42.61
N ASP A 48 27.18 12.24 42.52
CA ASP A 48 27.22 13.48 43.33
C ASP A 48 26.01 14.38 43.03
N GLU A 49 25.64 14.52 41.74
CA GLU A 49 24.48 15.31 41.35
C GLU A 49 23.15 14.71 41.84
N ILE A 50 23.00 13.39 41.83
CA ILE A 50 21.81 12.70 42.32
C ILE A 50 21.73 12.80 43.86
N LEU A 51 22.87 12.67 44.56
CA LEU A 51 22.95 12.76 45.99
C LEU A 51 22.57 14.16 46.51
N ASP A 52 22.90 15.21 45.72
CA ASP A 52 22.59 16.61 46.00
C ASP A 52 23.03 17.07 47.44
N MET A 53 24.16 16.55 47.94
CA MET A 53 24.77 16.87 49.20
C MET A 53 26.29 16.93 49.04
N LYS A 54 26.94 17.84 49.73
CA LYS A 54 28.38 18.10 49.65
C LYS A 54 29.08 17.97 51.01
N VAL A 55 30.39 17.80 51.00
CA VAL A 55 31.22 17.87 52.17
C VAL A 55 31.05 19.25 52.82
N GLY A 56 30.72 19.27 54.13
CA GLY A 56 30.38 20.46 54.90
C GLY A 56 28.88 20.66 55.14
N ASP A 57 27.99 19.97 54.38
CA ASP A 57 26.53 19.99 54.60
C ASP A 57 26.20 19.23 55.93
N THR A 58 25.08 19.57 56.55
CA THR A 58 24.51 18.77 57.63
C THR A 58 23.84 17.52 57.07
N ILE A 59 24.01 16.38 57.74
CA ILE A 59 23.37 15.15 57.39
C ILE A 59 21.85 15.27 57.60
N ASP A 60 21.06 15.23 56.54
CA ASP A 60 19.62 15.26 56.57
C ASP A 60 19.07 13.92 56.03
N GLU A 61 18.38 13.17 56.89
CA GLU A 61 17.80 11.88 56.56
C GLU A 61 16.74 11.98 55.45
N ASN A 62 15.99 13.08 55.36
CA ASN A 62 15.00 13.27 54.31
C ASN A 62 15.67 13.44 52.95
N ARG A 63 16.73 14.26 52.85
CA ARG A 63 17.52 14.43 51.62
C ARG A 63 18.20 13.12 51.21
N LEU A 64 18.72 12.33 52.17
CA LEU A 64 19.27 11.00 51.88
C LEU A 64 18.20 10.05 51.33
N ASN A 65 17.00 10.05 51.90
CA ASN A 65 15.88 9.24 51.40
C ASN A 65 15.43 9.68 50.00
N GLU A 66 15.36 10.98 49.75
CA GLU A 66 15.07 11.50 48.39
C GLU A 66 16.15 11.09 47.39
N ALA A 67 17.41 11.15 47.74
CA ALA A 67 18.53 10.70 46.94
C ALA A 67 18.44 9.19 46.68
N LEU A 68 18.12 8.36 47.67
CA LEU A 68 17.88 6.92 47.48
C LEU A 68 16.77 6.65 46.47
N VAL A 69 15.64 7.36 46.61
CA VAL A 69 14.52 7.22 45.63
C VAL A 69 14.97 7.61 44.23
N LYS A 70 15.77 8.68 44.09
CA LYS A 70 16.34 9.10 42.80
C LYS A 70 17.31 8.05 42.24
N PHE A 71 18.17 7.45 43.04
CA PHE A 71 19.08 6.37 42.65
C PHE A 71 18.30 5.13 42.20
N TYR A 72 17.28 4.68 42.94
CA TYR A 72 16.45 3.54 42.52
C TYR A 72 15.67 3.80 41.25
N LYS A 73 15.22 5.04 41.00
CA LYS A 73 14.55 5.44 39.76
C LYS A 73 15.45 5.31 38.54
N GLN A 74 16.77 5.39 38.69
CA GLN A 74 17.72 5.14 37.60
C GLN A 74 17.67 3.69 37.08
N GLY A 75 17.18 2.73 37.90
CA GLY A 75 16.99 1.34 37.54
C GLY A 75 18.26 0.48 37.50
N TYR A 76 19.43 1.03 37.86
CA TYR A 76 20.72 0.31 37.80
C TYR A 76 21.02 -0.49 39.06
N PHE A 77 20.37 -0.22 40.17
CA PHE A 77 20.73 -0.77 41.48
C PHE A 77 19.68 -1.77 41.97
N GLU A 78 20.15 -2.86 42.54
CA GLU A 78 19.35 -3.85 43.25
C GLU A 78 19.18 -3.43 44.73
N ASP A 79 20.29 -2.99 45.38
CA ASP A 79 20.30 -2.49 46.73
C ASP A 79 21.31 -1.34 46.90
N ILE A 80 21.03 -0.43 47.83
CA ILE A 80 21.90 0.69 48.14
C ILE A 80 21.95 0.80 49.65
N GLN A 81 23.13 0.68 50.23
CA GLN A 81 23.35 0.83 51.67
C GLN A 81 24.10 2.13 51.93
N ILE A 82 23.60 2.90 52.88
CA ILE A 82 24.26 4.12 53.34
C ILE A 82 24.78 3.86 54.75
N LEU A 83 26.09 3.98 54.92
CA LEU A 83 26.76 3.92 56.21
C LEU A 83 27.28 5.30 56.59
N ASN A 84 26.98 5.74 57.83
CA ASN A 84 27.55 6.94 58.43
C ASN A 84 28.49 6.53 59.51
N GLU A 85 29.78 6.87 59.39
CA GLU A 85 30.81 6.64 60.37
C GLU A 85 31.38 7.99 60.79
N ASN A 86 30.77 8.66 61.82
CA ASN A 86 31.18 9.93 62.33
C ASN A 86 31.36 11.06 61.31
N GLY A 87 30.34 11.20 60.43
CA GLY A 87 30.28 12.18 59.33
C GLY A 87 30.92 11.72 58.02
N ASN A 88 31.46 10.51 57.96
CA ASN A 88 31.95 9.92 56.75
C ASN A 88 30.81 9.08 56.12
N LEU A 89 30.19 9.57 55.04
CA LEU A 89 29.13 8.87 54.34
C LEU A 89 29.73 7.90 53.33
N LYS A 90 29.42 6.61 53.49
CA LYS A 90 29.75 5.57 52.51
C LYS A 90 28.47 5.03 51.88
N LEU A 91 28.30 5.24 50.56
CA LEU A 91 27.22 4.67 49.79
C LEU A 91 27.74 3.43 49.08
N ILE A 92 27.23 2.28 49.47
CA ILE A 92 27.61 0.97 48.90
C ILE A 92 26.48 0.52 47.97
N PHE A 93 26.78 0.45 46.69
CA PHE A 93 25.81 0.07 45.66
C PHE A 93 25.94 -1.42 45.34
N ASN A 94 24.80 -2.07 45.22
CA ASN A 94 24.70 -3.38 44.59
C ASN A 94 24.07 -3.21 43.18
N GLU A 95 24.90 -3.26 42.13
CA GLU A 95 24.44 -3.04 40.76
C GLU A 95 23.71 -4.26 40.26
N LYS A 96 22.57 -4.03 39.56
CA LYS A 96 21.89 -5.10 38.81
C LYS A 96 22.79 -5.62 37.70
N PRO A 97 22.80 -6.92 37.45
CA PRO A 97 23.54 -7.46 36.34
C PRO A 97 22.97 -6.97 35.00
N SER A 98 23.80 -6.82 34.00
CA SER A 98 23.39 -6.47 32.64
C SER A 98 23.06 -7.73 31.84
N ILE A 99 22.17 -7.60 30.86
CA ILE A 99 21.85 -8.69 29.92
C ILE A 99 22.95 -8.75 28.87
N ALA A 100 23.74 -9.81 28.89
CA ALA A 100 24.80 -10.05 27.89
C ALA A 100 24.25 -10.59 26.57
N ASN A 101 23.26 -11.47 26.66
CA ASN A 101 22.60 -12.05 25.49
C ASN A 101 21.15 -12.42 25.81
N VAL A 102 20.29 -12.37 24.77
CA VAL A 102 18.93 -12.88 24.78
C VAL A 102 18.80 -13.88 23.64
N ASP A 103 18.49 -15.12 23.98
CA ASP A 103 18.24 -16.19 23.01
C ASP A 103 16.76 -16.60 23.03
N ILE A 104 16.18 -16.84 21.86
CA ILE A 104 14.83 -17.38 21.69
C ILE A 104 14.97 -18.65 20.87
N LYS A 105 14.62 -19.80 21.46
CA LYS A 105 14.74 -21.10 20.82
C LYS A 105 13.35 -21.72 20.64
N GLY A 106 13.16 -22.41 19.52
CA GLY A 106 11.92 -23.19 19.26
C GLY A 106 10.76 -22.39 18.67
N TYR A 107 10.93 -21.06 18.39
CA TYR A 107 9.86 -20.23 17.82
C TYR A 107 10.06 -19.98 16.32
N LYS A 108 11.08 -19.26 15.94
CA LYS A 108 11.44 -18.98 14.53
C LYS A 108 12.84 -19.51 14.25
N THR A 109 13.15 -19.80 13.01
CA THR A 109 14.44 -20.39 12.62
C THR A 109 15.32 -19.40 11.88
N ARG A 110 14.76 -18.37 11.23
CA ARG A 110 15.54 -17.36 10.50
C ARG A 110 16.09 -16.31 11.46
N THR A 111 17.33 -15.91 11.26
CA THR A 111 18.02 -14.95 12.12
C THR A 111 17.32 -13.58 12.16
N GLU A 112 16.81 -13.10 11.01
CA GLU A 112 16.08 -11.84 10.89
C GLU A 112 14.78 -11.84 11.72
N ASP A 113 14.05 -12.95 11.70
CA ASP A 113 12.83 -13.13 12.49
C ASP A 113 13.13 -13.08 13.99
N ILE A 114 14.24 -13.72 14.42
CA ILE A 114 14.67 -13.72 15.82
C ILE A 114 15.08 -12.32 16.30
N GLU A 115 15.77 -11.53 15.49
CA GLU A 115 16.12 -10.16 15.84
C GLU A 115 14.88 -9.25 15.93
N THR A 116 13.91 -9.45 15.05
CA THR A 116 12.61 -8.77 15.11
C THR A 116 11.86 -9.13 16.39
N LEU A 117 11.85 -10.40 16.79
CA LEU A 117 11.26 -10.85 18.04
C LEU A 117 11.94 -10.20 19.26
N LYS A 118 13.28 -10.17 19.31
CA LYS A 118 14.04 -9.51 20.39
C LYS A 118 13.68 -8.03 20.50
N THR A 119 13.46 -7.36 19.38
CA THR A 119 13.03 -5.96 19.36
C THR A 119 11.61 -5.80 19.92
N THR A 120 10.70 -6.71 19.54
CA THR A 120 9.30 -6.71 19.95
C THR A 120 9.12 -6.96 21.45
N ILE A 121 9.89 -7.87 22.05
CA ILE A 121 9.86 -8.16 23.49
C ILE A 121 10.61 -7.11 24.34
N LYS A 122 11.23 -6.12 23.70
CA LYS A 122 11.94 -4.99 24.35
C LYS A 122 13.05 -5.37 25.32
N LEU A 123 13.63 -6.55 25.15
CA LEU A 123 14.82 -6.98 25.88
C LEU A 123 16.05 -6.90 24.96
N LYS A 124 16.96 -5.98 25.27
CA LYS A 124 18.16 -5.72 24.47
C LYS A 124 19.43 -6.10 25.23
N LYS A 125 20.42 -6.58 24.50
CA LYS A 125 21.78 -6.71 24.99
C LYS A 125 22.26 -5.38 25.60
N GLY A 126 22.89 -5.44 26.76
CA GLY A 126 23.38 -4.25 27.52
C GLY A 126 22.36 -3.61 28.43
N SER A 127 21.07 -3.96 28.38
CA SER A 127 20.07 -3.45 29.32
C SER A 127 20.20 -4.13 30.69
N MET A 128 19.72 -3.43 31.74
CA MET A 128 19.72 -3.98 33.09
C MET A 128 18.69 -5.08 33.26
N TYR A 129 19.06 -6.14 33.94
CA TYR A 129 18.15 -7.24 34.26
C TYR A 129 17.01 -6.73 35.17
N SER A 130 15.82 -7.18 34.85
CA SER A 130 14.62 -6.97 35.66
C SER A 130 13.70 -8.17 35.45
N GLU A 131 13.42 -8.87 36.53
CA GLU A 131 12.51 -10.02 36.53
C GLU A 131 11.13 -9.66 35.96
N LYS A 132 10.63 -8.44 36.30
CA LYS A 132 9.40 -7.91 35.76
C LYS A 132 9.42 -7.83 34.20
N ARG A 133 10.51 -7.27 33.61
CA ARG A 133 10.65 -7.17 32.16
C ARG A 133 10.79 -8.52 31.49
N VAL A 134 11.46 -9.46 32.14
CA VAL A 134 11.58 -10.83 31.63
C VAL A 134 10.22 -11.54 31.63
N LYS A 135 9.42 -11.33 32.66
CA LYS A 135 8.05 -11.83 32.73
C LYS A 135 7.15 -11.19 31.64
N GLU A 136 7.22 -9.87 31.48
CA GLU A 136 6.51 -9.15 30.43
C GLU A 136 6.91 -9.65 29.02
N ALA A 137 8.20 -9.92 28.81
CA ALA A 137 8.70 -10.49 27.56
C ALA A 137 8.17 -11.90 27.30
N LYS A 138 8.14 -12.75 28.33
CA LYS A 138 7.53 -14.08 28.26
C LYS A 138 6.04 -14.00 27.91
N GLU A 139 5.28 -13.14 28.60
CA GLU A 139 3.84 -12.94 28.34
C GLU A 139 3.62 -12.42 26.90
N LYS A 140 4.50 -11.55 26.41
CA LYS A 140 4.44 -11.06 25.04
C LYS A 140 4.70 -12.17 24.01
N LEU A 141 5.68 -13.05 24.25
CA LEU A 141 5.93 -14.19 23.39
C LEU A 141 4.74 -15.15 23.35
N LEU A 142 4.13 -15.43 24.50
CA LEU A 142 2.93 -16.26 24.59
C LEU A 142 1.77 -15.63 23.81
N SER A 143 1.51 -14.34 24.01
CA SER A 143 0.47 -13.61 23.28
C SER A 143 0.70 -13.61 21.76
N MET A 144 1.95 -13.58 21.31
CA MET A 144 2.26 -13.70 19.88
C MET A 144 1.97 -15.11 19.34
N LEU A 145 2.31 -16.12 20.10
CA LEU A 145 2.00 -17.52 19.75
C LEU A 145 0.49 -17.80 19.73
N GLU A 146 -0.24 -17.26 20.71
CA GLU A 146 -1.69 -17.33 20.75
C GLU A 146 -2.34 -16.65 19.54
N SER A 147 -1.78 -15.50 19.10
CA SER A 147 -2.27 -14.80 17.90
C SER A 147 -1.92 -15.53 16.59
N GLU A 148 -0.95 -16.46 16.60
CA GLU A 148 -0.60 -17.38 15.52
C GLU A 148 -1.29 -18.77 15.66
N GLY A 149 -2.33 -18.91 16.50
CA GLY A 149 -3.09 -20.17 16.68
C GLY A 149 -2.50 -21.19 17.64
N TYR A 150 -1.33 -20.92 18.23
CA TYR A 150 -0.65 -21.85 19.15
C TYR A 150 -1.08 -21.63 20.61
N ILE A 151 -2.30 -22.06 20.95
CA ILE A 151 -2.92 -21.78 22.25
C ILE A 151 -2.28 -22.61 23.39
N ASN A 152 -1.75 -23.79 23.07
CA ASN A 152 -1.08 -24.69 24.01
C ASN A 152 0.42 -24.40 24.17
N SER A 153 0.90 -23.29 23.67
CA SER A 153 2.32 -22.99 23.73
C SER A 153 2.81 -22.77 25.15
N VAL A 154 4.04 -23.22 25.41
CA VAL A 154 4.73 -23.04 26.66
C VAL A 154 6.04 -22.31 26.41
N VAL A 155 6.30 -21.25 27.17
CA VAL A 155 7.57 -20.53 27.16
C VAL A 155 8.25 -20.70 28.50
N GLU A 156 9.37 -21.39 28.53
CA GLU A 156 10.21 -21.50 29.71
C GLU A 156 11.33 -20.48 29.63
N THR A 157 11.62 -19.85 30.76
CA THR A 157 12.68 -18.81 30.83
C THR A 157 13.83 -19.34 31.68
N GLU A 158 15.00 -19.37 31.08
CA GLU A 158 16.24 -19.75 31.75
C GLU A 158 17.14 -18.52 31.87
N VAL A 159 17.60 -18.24 33.09
CA VAL A 159 18.51 -17.12 33.42
C VAL A 159 19.82 -17.68 33.90
N GLU A 160 20.85 -17.58 33.11
CA GLU A 160 22.19 -18.08 33.39
C GLU A 160 23.13 -16.92 33.76
N LYS A 161 23.85 -17.03 34.90
CA LYS A 161 24.89 -16.09 35.25
C LYS A 161 26.16 -16.40 34.47
N ILE A 162 26.60 -15.44 33.63
CA ILE A 162 27.90 -15.56 32.94
C ILE A 162 29.02 -15.12 33.90
N ASN A 163 28.76 -14.06 34.68
CA ASN A 163 29.63 -13.57 35.75
C ASN A 163 28.81 -12.74 36.75
N GLU A 164 29.44 -12.15 37.75
CA GLU A 164 28.73 -11.37 38.78
C GLU A 164 27.89 -10.19 38.22
N ASN A 165 28.33 -9.62 37.09
CA ASN A 165 27.74 -8.40 36.52
C ASN A 165 26.97 -8.64 35.22
N SER A 166 26.85 -9.89 34.72
CA SER A 166 26.18 -10.17 33.46
C SER A 166 25.46 -11.52 33.44
N LEU A 167 24.29 -11.50 32.78
CA LEU A 167 23.38 -12.63 32.63
C LEU A 167 23.09 -12.92 31.16
N LYS A 168 22.83 -14.16 30.89
CA LYS A 168 22.21 -14.63 29.64
C LYS A 168 20.78 -15.06 29.92
N ILE A 169 19.86 -14.64 29.08
CA ILE A 169 18.44 -15.02 29.15
C ILE A 169 18.12 -15.88 27.94
N THR A 170 17.56 -17.07 28.17
CA THR A 170 17.09 -17.96 27.11
C THR A 170 15.62 -18.22 27.29
N PHE A 171 14.81 -17.93 26.25
CA PHE A 171 13.43 -18.33 26.17
C PHE A 171 13.35 -19.62 25.36
N ASN A 172 13.01 -20.71 26.00
CA ASN A 172 12.77 -22.01 25.36
C ASN A 172 11.28 -22.09 25.06
N VAL A 173 10.93 -21.98 23.78
CA VAL A 173 9.54 -21.99 23.29
C VAL A 173 9.19 -23.40 22.83
N ASN A 174 8.16 -23.97 23.42
CA ASN A 174 7.46 -25.11 22.88
C ASN A 174 6.12 -24.61 22.35
N LYS A 175 5.98 -24.54 21.03
CA LYS A 175 4.77 -24.01 20.37
C LYS A 175 3.54 -24.87 20.65
N GLY A 176 3.71 -26.18 20.81
CA GLY A 176 2.59 -27.11 20.72
C GLY A 176 2.08 -27.23 19.29
N ASP A 177 0.86 -27.72 19.15
CA ASP A 177 0.18 -27.84 17.86
C ASP A 177 -0.73 -26.63 17.64
N GLU A 178 -0.90 -26.28 16.38
CA GLU A 178 -1.80 -25.24 15.91
C GLU A 178 -3.25 -25.70 16.05
N ILE A 179 -4.12 -24.83 16.56
CA ILE A 179 -5.56 -25.10 16.70
C ILE A 179 -6.27 -24.56 15.48
N ILE A 180 -7.01 -25.43 14.79
CA ILE A 180 -7.70 -25.12 13.53
C ILE A 180 -9.20 -25.07 13.73
N ILE A 181 -9.86 -23.99 13.30
CA ILE A 181 -11.32 -23.86 13.30
C ILE A 181 -11.88 -24.75 12.19
N LYS A 182 -12.55 -25.83 12.61
CA LYS A 182 -13.22 -26.79 11.71
C LYS A 182 -14.65 -26.41 11.42
N LYS A 183 -15.27 -25.60 12.28
CA LYS A 183 -16.64 -25.18 12.11
C LYS A 183 -16.89 -23.83 12.80
N ALA A 184 -17.49 -22.91 12.07
CA ALA A 184 -18.07 -21.69 12.58
C ALA A 184 -19.60 -21.74 12.41
N ASN A 185 -20.37 -21.52 13.48
CA ASN A 185 -21.82 -21.51 13.43
C ASN A 185 -22.33 -20.12 13.81
N TYR A 186 -23.32 -19.68 13.08
CA TYR A 186 -23.97 -18.38 13.25
C TYR A 186 -25.41 -18.57 13.66
N HIS A 187 -25.64 -18.74 14.98
CA HIS A 187 -26.96 -19.04 15.54
C HIS A 187 -27.85 -17.78 15.57
N GLY A 188 -29.04 -17.88 15.00
CA GLY A 188 -30.03 -16.79 14.93
C GLY A 188 -29.83 -15.86 13.74
N SER A 189 -28.99 -16.24 12.77
CA SER A 189 -28.92 -15.61 11.47
C SER A 189 -29.85 -16.34 10.50
N ASP A 190 -30.89 -15.64 10.05
CA ASP A 190 -31.86 -16.14 9.06
C ASP A 190 -31.78 -15.34 7.75
N LYS A 191 -31.14 -14.16 7.75
CA LYS A 191 -31.09 -13.21 6.64
C LYS A 191 -29.73 -13.13 5.95
N LEU A 192 -28.66 -13.44 6.67
CA LEU A 192 -27.29 -13.44 6.11
C LEU A 192 -26.77 -14.87 6.11
N GLU A 193 -25.99 -15.18 5.07
CA GLU A 193 -25.38 -16.50 4.87
C GLU A 193 -23.97 -16.56 5.47
N GLN A 194 -23.41 -17.76 5.62
CA GLN A 194 -22.07 -17.95 6.16
C GLN A 194 -21.01 -17.18 5.37
N ASP A 195 -21.14 -17.14 4.05
CA ASP A 195 -20.22 -16.46 3.16
C ASP A 195 -20.12 -14.94 3.44
N ASP A 196 -21.24 -14.29 3.80
CA ASP A 196 -21.26 -12.88 4.21
C ASP A 196 -20.38 -12.65 5.45
N PHE A 197 -20.41 -13.57 6.42
CA PHE A 197 -19.63 -13.46 7.65
C PHE A 197 -18.15 -13.76 7.40
N ASP A 198 -17.83 -14.73 6.55
CA ASP A 198 -16.47 -15.13 6.22
C ASP A 198 -15.68 -14.00 5.54
N HIS A 199 -16.36 -13.05 4.89
CA HIS A 199 -15.72 -11.86 4.34
C HIS A 199 -15.29 -10.84 5.40
N VAL A 200 -15.92 -10.81 6.57
CA VAL A 200 -15.66 -9.77 7.60
C VAL A 200 -14.95 -10.29 8.84
N THR A 201 -15.05 -11.60 9.15
CA THR A 201 -14.43 -12.19 10.34
C THR A 201 -12.95 -12.54 10.11
N ALA A 202 -12.15 -12.44 11.17
CA ALA A 202 -10.77 -12.90 11.17
C ALA A 202 -10.65 -14.38 11.57
N ASN A 203 -11.62 -14.88 12.37
CA ASN A 203 -11.72 -16.27 12.76
C ASN A 203 -12.83 -16.94 11.95
N LYS A 204 -12.47 -17.89 11.09
CA LYS A 204 -13.38 -18.56 10.16
C LYS A 204 -12.93 -20.00 9.89
N GLU A 205 -13.77 -20.80 9.26
CA GLU A 205 -13.44 -22.19 8.90
C GLU A 205 -12.25 -22.27 7.95
N VAL A 206 -11.50 -23.38 8.04
CA VAL A 206 -10.45 -23.67 7.07
C VAL A 206 -11.04 -23.94 5.69
N GLU A 207 -10.57 -23.23 4.67
CA GLU A 207 -11.00 -23.41 3.29
C GLU A 207 -10.17 -24.47 2.56
N PHE A 208 -10.77 -25.17 1.62
CA PHE A 208 -10.16 -26.30 0.88
C PHE A 208 -8.88 -25.92 0.13
N ALA A 209 -8.74 -24.67 -0.34
CA ALA A 209 -7.59 -24.21 -1.13
C ALA A 209 -6.64 -23.28 -0.37
N SER A 210 -6.77 -23.18 0.95
CA SER A 210 -6.00 -22.25 1.80
C SER A 210 -4.48 -22.42 1.64
N TRP A 211 -4.01 -23.67 1.51
CA TRP A 211 -2.59 -23.99 1.37
C TRP A 211 -1.97 -23.49 0.05
N TRP A 212 -2.78 -23.30 -1.00
CA TRP A 212 -2.31 -22.83 -2.31
C TRP A 212 -2.26 -21.31 -2.40
N PHE A 213 -3.25 -20.64 -1.82
CA PHE A 213 -3.40 -19.19 -1.92
C PHE A 213 -2.96 -18.41 -0.69
N GLY A 214 -2.45 -19.09 0.34
CA GLY A 214 -1.98 -18.49 1.59
C GLY A 214 -3.08 -17.80 2.41
N GLN A 215 -4.33 -18.27 2.26
CA GLN A 215 -5.49 -17.65 2.86
C GLN A 215 -6.31 -18.66 3.63
N ASN A 216 -6.73 -18.20 4.80
CA ASN A 216 -7.67 -18.85 5.67
C ASN A 216 -7.35 -20.32 5.96
N ASP A 217 -6.26 -20.52 6.68
CA ASP A 217 -5.82 -21.80 7.22
C ASP A 217 -6.67 -22.29 8.40
N GLY A 218 -7.65 -21.45 8.84
CA GLY A 218 -8.50 -21.73 9.99
C GLY A 218 -7.84 -21.44 11.33
N GLU A 219 -6.72 -20.74 11.36
CA GLU A 219 -6.04 -20.39 12.61
C GLU A 219 -6.94 -19.64 13.59
N VAL A 220 -6.90 -20.05 14.86
CA VAL A 220 -7.62 -19.34 15.92
C VAL A 220 -6.86 -18.10 16.35
N LYS A 221 -7.49 -16.94 16.19
CA LYS A 221 -6.97 -15.62 16.61
C LYS A 221 -7.76 -15.10 17.79
N ILE A 222 -7.36 -15.48 19.01
CA ILE A 222 -8.10 -15.21 20.26
C ILE A 222 -8.31 -13.70 20.46
N ASP A 223 -7.29 -12.88 20.18
CA ASP A 223 -7.35 -11.43 20.30
C ASP A 223 -8.37 -10.77 19.35
N GLN A 224 -8.75 -11.46 18.26
CA GLN A 224 -9.69 -10.99 17.26
C GLN A 224 -11.14 -11.40 17.55
N LEU A 225 -11.40 -12.38 18.40
CA LEU A 225 -12.75 -12.92 18.63
C LEU A 225 -13.80 -11.86 18.96
N LYS A 226 -13.51 -10.98 19.91
CA LYS A 226 -14.43 -9.89 20.27
C LYS A 226 -14.58 -8.83 19.18
N TYR A 227 -13.56 -8.67 18.32
CA TYR A 227 -13.64 -7.78 17.16
C TYR A 227 -14.47 -8.41 16.06
N ASP A 228 -14.47 -9.75 15.92
CA ASP A 228 -15.32 -10.45 14.96
C ASP A 228 -16.79 -10.26 15.29
N ALA A 229 -17.19 -10.32 16.57
CA ALA A 229 -18.54 -10.00 16.96
C ALA A 229 -18.94 -8.57 16.55
N ARG A 230 -18.05 -7.60 16.67
CA ARG A 230 -18.29 -6.21 16.23
C ARG A 230 -18.37 -6.10 14.72
N ARG A 231 -17.49 -6.80 13.97
CA ARG A 231 -17.50 -6.81 12.51
C ARG A 231 -18.81 -7.37 11.96
N ILE A 232 -19.28 -8.49 12.56
CA ILE A 232 -20.60 -9.04 12.21
C ILE A 232 -21.72 -8.06 12.54
N ASN A 233 -21.65 -7.39 13.68
CA ASN A 233 -22.64 -6.39 14.04
C ASN A 233 -22.64 -5.18 13.08
N ASP A 234 -21.45 -4.69 12.70
CA ASP A 234 -21.29 -3.64 11.69
C ASP A 234 -21.82 -4.10 10.32
N LEU A 235 -21.62 -5.37 9.92
CA LEU A 235 -22.19 -5.95 8.70
C LEU A 235 -23.73 -5.90 8.72
N TYR A 236 -24.37 -6.28 9.82
CA TYR A 236 -25.81 -6.12 9.95
C TYR A 236 -26.26 -4.67 9.83
N TYR A 237 -25.53 -3.73 10.42
CA TYR A 237 -25.80 -2.31 10.30
C TYR A 237 -25.58 -1.79 8.87
N GLU A 238 -24.64 -2.35 8.12
CA GLU A 238 -24.46 -2.06 6.69
C GLU A 238 -25.63 -2.56 5.84
N LYS A 239 -26.25 -3.67 6.25
CA LYS A 239 -27.44 -4.23 5.61
C LYS A 239 -28.76 -3.67 6.16
N GLY A 240 -28.70 -2.64 7.03
CA GLY A 240 -29.84 -1.91 7.55
C GLY A 240 -30.51 -2.48 8.80
N TYR A 241 -29.97 -3.51 9.42
CA TYR A 241 -30.51 -4.13 10.64
C TYR A 241 -30.00 -3.39 11.89
N LEU A 242 -30.57 -2.21 12.17
CA LEU A 242 -30.11 -1.30 13.23
C LEU A 242 -30.31 -1.80 14.66
N ASP A 243 -31.11 -2.83 14.86
CA ASP A 243 -31.38 -3.47 16.15
C ASP A 243 -30.57 -4.75 16.33
N ALA A 244 -29.71 -5.09 15.38
CA ALA A 244 -28.87 -6.27 15.45
C ALA A 244 -27.95 -6.25 16.67
N GLN A 245 -27.82 -7.41 17.31
CA GLN A 245 -26.93 -7.63 18.44
C GLN A 245 -26.18 -8.94 18.29
N VAL A 246 -24.88 -8.88 18.32
CA VAL A 246 -23.99 -10.04 18.26
C VAL A 246 -23.27 -10.17 19.59
N LYS A 247 -23.46 -11.31 20.27
CA LYS A 247 -22.75 -11.60 21.54
C LYS A 247 -21.30 -12.00 21.27
N GLU A 248 -20.46 -11.91 22.30
CA GLU A 248 -19.10 -12.47 22.21
C GLU A 248 -19.19 -13.95 21.83
N PRO A 249 -18.39 -14.40 20.83
CA PRO A 249 -18.43 -15.77 20.36
C PRO A 249 -17.91 -16.74 21.41
N PHE A 250 -18.45 -17.93 21.40
CA PHE A 250 -17.99 -19.05 22.23
C PHE A 250 -17.04 -19.91 21.39
N LEU A 251 -15.81 -20.08 21.87
CA LEU A 251 -14.79 -20.91 21.28
C LEU A 251 -14.67 -22.22 22.08
N ASP A 252 -15.01 -23.34 21.48
CA ASP A 252 -14.84 -24.68 22.04
C ASP A 252 -13.64 -25.36 21.38
N ILE A 253 -12.66 -25.75 22.19
CA ILE A 253 -11.38 -26.34 21.73
C ILE A 253 -11.25 -27.76 22.19
N ASP A 254 -11.15 -28.68 21.25
CA ASP A 254 -10.72 -30.04 21.49
C ASP A 254 -9.19 -30.17 21.35
N PHE A 255 -8.50 -30.11 22.46
CA PHE A 255 -7.05 -30.28 22.51
C PHE A 255 -6.52 -31.64 22.11
N ALA A 256 -7.38 -32.68 22.08
CA ALA A 256 -6.97 -34.03 21.66
C ALA A 256 -6.86 -34.13 20.13
N SER A 257 -7.70 -33.43 19.41
CA SER A 257 -7.70 -33.35 17.94
C SER A 257 -7.10 -32.07 17.38
N ASN A 258 -6.73 -31.11 18.22
CA ASN A 258 -6.28 -29.75 17.85
C ASN A 258 -7.28 -29.00 16.95
N GLN A 259 -8.58 -29.21 17.23
CA GLN A 259 -9.67 -28.59 16.46
C GLN A 259 -10.50 -27.68 17.35
N ALA A 260 -10.99 -26.61 16.76
CA ALA A 260 -11.88 -25.66 17.40
C ALA A 260 -13.21 -25.56 16.66
N LYS A 261 -14.26 -25.29 17.45
CA LYS A 261 -15.58 -24.91 16.97
C LYS A 261 -15.90 -23.51 17.50
N LEU A 262 -16.38 -22.66 16.63
CA LEU A 262 -16.71 -21.26 16.95
C LEU A 262 -18.22 -21.06 16.81
N ASP A 263 -18.87 -20.60 17.87
CA ASP A 263 -20.31 -20.35 17.89
C ASP A 263 -20.58 -18.87 18.14
N PHE A 264 -21.21 -18.18 17.16
CA PHE A 264 -21.73 -16.82 17.28
C PHE A 264 -23.23 -16.87 17.60
N PHE A 265 -23.68 -15.96 18.46
CA PHE A 265 -25.10 -15.80 18.81
C PHE A 265 -25.59 -14.44 18.40
N ILE A 266 -26.53 -14.41 17.46
CA ILE A 266 -26.99 -13.24 16.75
C ILE A 266 -28.48 -13.03 17.02
N THR A 267 -28.87 -11.79 17.20
CA THR A 267 -30.26 -11.35 17.15
C THR A 267 -30.33 -10.27 16.08
N GLU A 268 -30.95 -10.56 14.94
CA GLU A 268 -30.88 -9.72 13.73
C GLU A 268 -31.69 -8.42 13.84
N GLY A 269 -32.88 -8.50 14.43
CA GLY A 269 -33.84 -7.39 14.40
C GLY A 269 -34.52 -7.21 13.05
N GLU A 270 -35.00 -5.99 12.79
CA GLU A 270 -35.70 -5.64 11.55
C GLU A 270 -34.84 -4.73 10.68
N GLN A 271 -35.07 -4.80 9.37
CA GLN A 271 -34.36 -3.97 8.40
C GLN A 271 -35.03 -2.59 8.27
N TYR A 272 -34.23 -1.53 8.34
CA TYR A 272 -34.70 -0.14 8.24
C TYR A 272 -34.35 0.46 6.86
N THR A 273 -35.25 1.34 6.40
CA THR A 273 -35.09 2.15 5.20
C THR A 273 -34.87 3.61 5.57
N THR A 274 -33.97 4.30 4.88
CA THR A 274 -33.72 5.73 5.08
C THR A 274 -34.92 6.56 4.63
N ASN A 275 -35.55 7.31 5.56
CA ASN A 275 -36.71 8.13 5.27
C ASN A 275 -36.36 9.57 4.92
N ASN A 276 -35.51 10.19 5.73
CA ASN A 276 -35.13 11.60 5.57
C ASN A 276 -33.72 11.83 6.07
N ILE A 277 -33.02 12.79 5.44
CA ILE A 277 -31.67 13.21 5.85
C ILE A 277 -31.73 14.72 6.09
N LYS A 278 -31.29 15.17 7.26
CA LYS A 278 -31.20 16.59 7.61
C LYS A 278 -29.80 16.95 8.06
N ILE A 279 -29.30 18.09 7.55
CA ILE A 279 -27.98 18.63 7.92
C ILE A 279 -28.21 19.98 8.62
N TYR A 280 -27.85 20.06 9.90
CA TYR A 280 -27.81 21.33 10.63
C TYR A 280 -26.41 21.90 10.56
N LEU A 281 -26.19 22.80 9.61
CA LEU A 281 -24.94 23.48 9.32
C LEU A 281 -25.26 24.96 9.04
N ASP A 282 -24.41 25.87 9.50
CA ASP A 282 -24.49 27.29 9.15
C ASP A 282 -24.14 27.49 7.66
N SER A 283 -25.15 27.96 6.91
CA SER A 283 -25.03 28.18 5.47
C SER A 283 -23.96 29.25 5.09
N SER A 284 -23.52 30.07 6.06
CA SER A 284 -22.41 31.01 5.83
C SER A 284 -21.06 30.31 5.75
N ILE A 285 -20.95 29.06 6.21
CA ILE A 285 -19.73 28.24 6.14
C ILE A 285 -19.74 27.42 4.84
N VAL A 286 -20.74 26.58 4.69
CA VAL A 286 -21.02 25.78 3.49
C VAL A 286 -22.53 25.66 3.35
N ASP A 287 -23.04 25.88 2.14
CA ASP A 287 -24.47 25.69 1.88
C ASP A 287 -24.84 24.19 1.93
N PRO A 288 -25.73 23.76 2.84
CA PRO A 288 -26.15 22.36 2.92
C PRO A 288 -26.73 21.81 1.62
N GLU A 289 -27.32 22.65 0.78
CA GLU A 289 -27.91 22.24 -0.51
C GLU A 289 -26.82 21.73 -1.51
N THR A 290 -25.59 22.18 -1.36
CA THR A 290 -24.45 21.67 -2.17
C THR A 290 -23.93 20.32 -1.68
N ILE A 291 -24.25 19.94 -0.45
CA ILE A 291 -23.81 18.68 0.18
C ILE A 291 -24.76 17.53 -0.15
N TYR A 292 -26.08 17.77 -0.15
CA TYR A 292 -27.07 16.71 -0.33
C TYR A 292 -26.88 15.84 -1.58
N PRO A 293 -26.54 16.38 -2.77
CA PRO A 293 -26.36 15.57 -3.98
C PRO A 293 -25.18 14.58 -3.91
N GLU A 294 -24.20 14.85 -3.04
CA GLU A 294 -22.96 14.09 -2.92
C GLU A 294 -23.01 13.03 -1.81
N LEU A 295 -24.12 12.96 -1.07
CA LEU A 295 -24.31 11.97 -0.02
C LEU A 295 -24.46 10.57 -0.60
N LYS A 296 -23.83 9.60 0.08
CA LYS A 296 -23.91 8.17 -0.26
C LYS A 296 -25.21 7.53 0.23
N LEU A 297 -25.80 8.03 1.33
CA LEU A 297 -27.11 7.63 1.78
C LEU A 297 -28.19 8.18 0.86
N ILE A 298 -29.10 7.32 0.41
CA ILE A 298 -30.17 7.68 -0.51
C ILE A 298 -31.52 7.46 0.20
N VAL A 299 -32.36 8.49 0.21
CA VAL A 299 -33.74 8.41 0.74
C VAL A 299 -34.53 7.35 -0.04
N GLY A 300 -35.24 6.49 0.67
CA GLY A 300 -36.03 5.40 0.11
C GLY A 300 -35.24 4.11 -0.15
N ARG A 301 -33.93 4.07 0.17
CA ARG A 301 -33.10 2.87 0.11
C ARG A 301 -32.83 2.31 1.50
N THR A 302 -32.44 1.05 1.56
CA THR A 302 -32.00 0.38 2.79
C THR A 302 -30.91 1.21 3.48
N PHE A 303 -31.07 1.41 4.79
CA PHE A 303 -30.10 2.14 5.60
C PHE A 303 -28.75 1.39 5.59
N ASN A 304 -27.65 2.15 5.56
CA ASN A 304 -26.31 1.59 5.59
C ASN A 304 -25.40 2.45 6.48
N ILE A 305 -24.88 1.86 7.57
CA ILE A 305 -24.04 2.58 8.54
C ILE A 305 -22.69 3.01 7.96
N LYS A 306 -22.14 2.25 7.01
CA LYS A 306 -20.89 2.59 6.34
C LYS A 306 -21.07 3.87 5.51
N LYS A 307 -22.13 3.93 4.70
CA LYS A 307 -22.50 5.12 3.93
C LYS A 307 -22.73 6.33 4.83
N LEU A 308 -23.40 6.14 5.98
CA LEU A 308 -23.59 7.21 6.97
C LEU A 308 -22.26 7.75 7.50
N ARG A 309 -21.30 6.87 7.81
CA ARG A 309 -19.97 7.29 8.27
C ARG A 309 -19.19 8.03 7.18
N GLU A 310 -19.32 7.59 5.93
CA GLU A 310 -18.73 8.26 4.76
C GLU A 310 -19.33 9.66 4.57
N ASP A 311 -20.66 9.80 4.69
CA ASP A 311 -21.35 11.09 4.62
C ASP A 311 -20.95 12.01 5.78
N GLN A 312 -20.79 11.47 6.98
CA GLN A 312 -20.29 12.20 8.14
C GLN A 312 -18.87 12.75 7.88
N ASP A 313 -17.98 11.92 7.34
CA ASP A 313 -16.60 12.34 7.00
C ASP A 313 -16.58 13.34 5.85
N TYR A 314 -17.47 13.17 4.86
CA TYR A 314 -17.63 14.11 3.76
C TYR A 314 -18.09 15.49 4.26
N ILE A 315 -19.16 15.56 5.08
CA ILE A 315 -19.65 16.81 5.68
C ILE A 315 -18.55 17.47 6.51
N LYS A 316 -17.83 16.70 7.33
CA LYS A 316 -16.69 17.18 8.11
C LYS A 316 -15.61 17.76 7.22
N THR A 317 -15.30 17.11 6.10
CA THR A 317 -14.27 17.54 5.15
C THR A 317 -14.68 18.88 4.51
N GLN A 318 -15.93 19.01 4.06
CA GLN A 318 -16.44 20.27 3.47
C GLN A 318 -16.31 21.46 4.42
N VAL A 319 -16.58 21.25 5.71
CA VAL A 319 -16.49 22.30 6.73
C VAL A 319 -15.01 22.58 7.09
N ALA A 320 -14.19 21.54 7.20
CA ALA A 320 -12.77 21.67 7.54
C ALA A 320 -11.97 22.34 6.42
N ASP A 321 -12.38 22.17 5.16
CA ASP A 321 -11.78 22.84 4.00
C ASP A 321 -12.01 24.37 3.99
N GLN A 322 -12.99 24.84 4.79
CA GLN A 322 -13.19 26.27 5.05
C GLN A 322 -12.38 26.82 6.24
N GLY A 323 -11.42 26.02 6.74
CA GLY A 323 -10.53 26.40 7.83
C GLY A 323 -10.97 25.92 9.22
N TYR A 324 -12.08 25.24 9.35
CA TYR A 324 -12.59 24.79 10.64
C TYR A 324 -12.02 23.42 11.04
N ALA A 325 -10.72 23.37 11.32
CA ALA A 325 -9.96 22.15 11.59
C ALA A 325 -10.56 21.27 12.71
N TYR A 326 -11.18 21.90 13.70
CA TYR A 326 -11.76 21.20 14.87
C TYR A 326 -13.27 21.02 14.75
N ALA A 327 -13.81 21.03 13.53
CA ALA A 327 -15.23 20.78 13.31
C ALA A 327 -15.62 19.37 13.77
N GLU A 328 -16.69 19.29 14.56
CA GLU A 328 -17.32 18.05 14.95
C GLU A 328 -18.63 17.87 14.21
N VAL A 329 -18.80 16.74 13.57
CA VAL A 329 -20.06 16.32 12.93
C VAL A 329 -20.61 15.16 13.74
N LYS A 330 -21.79 15.35 14.33
CA LYS A 330 -22.50 14.31 15.07
C LYS A 330 -23.72 13.90 14.28
N PHE A 331 -24.10 12.64 14.36
CA PHE A 331 -25.34 12.16 13.79
C PHE A 331 -26.28 11.62 14.88
N ASP A 332 -27.58 11.72 14.62
CA ASP A 332 -28.65 11.13 15.41
C ASP A 332 -29.57 10.32 14.48
N LEU A 333 -29.99 9.14 14.93
CA LEU A 333 -30.89 8.24 14.20
C LEU A 333 -32.23 8.18 14.91
N LYS A 334 -33.27 8.67 14.25
CA LYS A 334 -34.62 8.55 14.75
C LYS A 334 -35.36 7.41 14.06
N LYS A 335 -35.39 6.27 14.73
CA LYS A 335 -36.05 5.07 14.24
C LYS A 335 -37.55 5.13 14.51
N ASN A 336 -38.33 4.70 13.54
CA ASN A 336 -39.75 4.41 13.68
C ASN A 336 -39.95 2.88 13.58
N GLU A 337 -40.27 2.27 14.72
CA GLU A 337 -40.38 0.81 14.82
C GLU A 337 -41.61 0.24 14.08
N GLU A 338 -42.66 1.04 13.90
CA GLU A 338 -43.86 0.59 13.19
C GLU A 338 -43.68 0.59 11.68
N THR A 339 -43.08 1.66 11.14
CA THR A 339 -42.88 1.83 9.69
C THR A 339 -41.57 1.30 9.18
N LYS A 340 -40.63 0.92 10.08
CA LYS A 340 -39.25 0.50 9.76
C LYS A 340 -38.48 1.57 8.97
N LEU A 341 -38.78 2.82 9.27
CA LEU A 341 -38.13 3.99 8.68
C LEU A 341 -37.15 4.63 9.68
N VAL A 342 -36.04 5.20 9.17
CA VAL A 342 -35.09 5.92 9.98
C VAL A 342 -34.80 7.31 9.38
N ASP A 343 -34.94 8.34 10.21
CA ASP A 343 -34.48 9.69 9.88
C ASP A 343 -33.02 9.88 10.37
N VAL A 344 -32.18 10.40 9.51
CA VAL A 344 -30.76 10.71 9.80
C VAL A 344 -30.62 12.21 9.98
N ILE A 345 -30.04 12.63 11.10
CA ILE A 345 -29.83 14.04 11.41
C ILE A 345 -28.35 14.28 11.68
N PHE A 346 -27.71 15.05 10.81
CA PHE A 346 -26.33 15.51 11.05
C PHE A 346 -26.35 16.88 11.72
N SER A 347 -25.53 17.04 12.77
CA SER A 347 -25.36 18.31 13.50
C SER A 347 -23.90 18.70 13.50
N VAL A 348 -23.60 19.88 12.96
CA VAL A 348 -22.22 20.35 12.79
C VAL A 348 -21.90 21.44 13.80
N VAL A 349 -20.80 21.27 14.53
CA VAL A 349 -20.22 22.26 15.42
C VAL A 349 -18.86 22.68 14.83
N PRO A 350 -18.77 23.83 14.14
CA PRO A 350 -17.59 24.17 13.32
C PRO A 350 -16.35 24.55 14.15
N GLY A 351 -16.50 25.16 15.31
CA GLY A 351 -15.38 25.72 16.08
C GLY A 351 -14.86 27.05 15.52
N LYS A 352 -13.54 27.28 15.63
CA LYS A 352 -12.86 28.47 15.10
C LYS A 352 -12.06 28.13 13.85
N LYS A 353 -11.82 29.14 12.99
CA LYS A 353 -10.89 29.01 11.87
C LYS A 353 -9.46 28.89 12.37
N VAL A 354 -8.71 28.01 11.76
CA VAL A 354 -7.33 27.65 12.15
C VAL A 354 -6.38 27.92 10.99
N TYR A 355 -5.25 28.54 11.30
CA TYR A 355 -4.19 28.83 10.34
C TYR A 355 -2.96 27.98 10.65
N ILE A 356 -2.23 27.60 9.61
CA ILE A 356 -0.97 26.85 9.76
C ILE A 356 0.10 27.81 10.28
N ASN A 357 0.69 27.47 11.43
CA ASN A 357 1.76 28.25 12.02
C ASN A 357 3.12 27.84 11.44
N ASP A 358 3.41 26.53 11.38
CA ASP A 358 4.67 25.99 10.86
C ASP A 358 4.48 24.57 10.32
N VAL A 359 5.35 24.15 9.36
CA VAL A 359 5.41 22.79 8.83
C VAL A 359 6.78 22.21 9.13
N LYS A 360 6.85 21.25 10.07
CA LYS A 360 8.07 20.61 10.56
C LYS A 360 8.23 19.24 9.98
N ILE A 361 9.37 18.97 9.36
CA ILE A 361 9.69 17.67 8.74
C ILE A 361 10.77 16.98 9.58
N SER A 362 10.65 15.67 9.77
CA SER A 362 11.63 14.86 10.50
C SER A 362 11.65 13.42 9.99
N GLY A 363 12.80 12.74 10.15
CA GLY A 363 12.97 11.34 9.75
C GLY A 363 13.53 11.15 8.34
N ASN A 364 13.58 12.20 7.53
CA ASN A 364 14.12 12.18 6.17
C ASN A 364 15.66 12.24 6.18
N THR A 365 16.31 11.14 6.53
CA THR A 365 17.79 11.05 6.67
C THR A 365 18.53 11.00 5.33
N ARG A 366 17.88 10.52 4.26
CA ARG A 366 18.37 10.45 2.87
C ARG A 366 17.68 11.44 1.97
N THR A 367 16.35 11.48 2.04
CA THR A 367 15.51 12.32 1.18
C THR A 367 15.68 13.79 1.54
N LEU A 368 15.95 14.63 0.55
CA LEU A 368 16.11 16.07 0.74
C LEU A 368 14.80 16.70 1.27
N ASP A 369 14.90 17.64 2.20
CA ASP A 369 13.75 18.33 2.82
C ASP A 369 12.78 18.92 1.77
N ARG A 370 13.32 19.55 0.72
CA ARG A 370 12.53 20.09 -0.39
C ARG A 370 11.66 19.04 -1.10
N VAL A 371 12.14 17.77 -1.17
CA VAL A 371 11.40 16.67 -1.81
C VAL A 371 10.20 16.25 -0.96
N VAL A 372 10.33 16.28 0.37
CA VAL A 372 9.20 16.07 1.28
C VAL A 372 8.23 17.25 1.20
N ARG A 373 8.76 18.46 1.36
CA ARG A 373 8.00 19.71 1.46
C ARG A 373 7.12 19.99 0.25
N ARG A 374 7.62 19.77 -0.97
CA ARG A 374 6.84 19.98 -2.20
C ARG A 374 5.63 19.04 -2.36
N ASN A 375 5.60 17.95 -1.56
CA ASN A 375 4.48 17.01 -1.52
C ASN A 375 3.49 17.31 -0.37
N VAL A 376 3.71 18.39 0.38
CA VAL A 376 2.81 18.89 1.43
C VAL A 376 2.12 20.14 0.89
N TYR A 377 0.81 20.08 0.75
CA TYR A 377 0.01 21.18 0.17
C TYR A 377 -0.30 22.32 1.15
N LEU A 378 0.00 22.12 2.44
CA LEU A 378 -0.20 23.11 3.49
C LEU A 378 1.12 23.83 3.77
N ALA A 379 1.08 25.18 3.76
CA ALA A 379 2.22 26.03 4.03
C ALA A 379 1.97 26.97 5.24
N PRO A 380 3.03 27.47 5.91
CA PRO A 380 2.87 28.43 6.97
C PRO A 380 2.11 29.68 6.51
N GLY A 381 1.04 30.04 7.24
CA GLY A 381 0.14 31.16 6.93
C GLY A 381 -1.13 30.77 6.20
N ASP A 382 -1.19 29.57 5.64
CA ASP A 382 -2.39 29.08 4.97
C ASP A 382 -3.53 28.83 5.98
N LEU A 383 -4.76 28.99 5.50
CA LEU A 383 -5.93 28.50 6.19
C LEU A 383 -5.92 26.97 6.16
N TYR A 384 -6.26 26.32 7.27
CA TYR A 384 -6.33 24.86 7.31
C TYR A 384 -7.31 24.32 6.27
N ASN A 385 -6.92 23.24 5.59
CA ASN A 385 -7.72 22.51 4.63
C ASN A 385 -7.51 21.01 4.84
N LEU A 386 -8.59 20.27 5.15
CA LEU A 386 -8.51 18.84 5.46
C LEU A 386 -8.23 18.00 4.21
N THR A 387 -8.75 18.42 3.05
CA THR A 387 -8.45 17.77 1.77
C THR A 387 -6.97 17.89 1.47
N ASP A 388 -6.37 19.08 1.57
CA ASP A 388 -4.93 19.28 1.38
C ASP A 388 -4.09 18.48 2.39
N PHE A 389 -4.56 18.35 3.62
CA PHE A 389 -3.91 17.51 4.63
C PHE A 389 -3.92 16.02 4.27
N LYS A 390 -5.10 15.50 3.88
CA LYS A 390 -5.27 14.10 3.44
C LYS A 390 -4.46 13.83 2.16
N ASP A 391 -4.51 14.74 1.20
CA ASP A 391 -3.80 14.62 -0.07
C ASP A 391 -2.28 14.71 0.11
N SER A 392 -1.78 15.56 1.00
CA SER A 392 -0.36 15.58 1.38
C SER A 392 0.10 14.23 1.92
N THR A 393 -0.70 13.63 2.81
CA THR A 393 -0.42 12.31 3.38
C THR A 393 -0.40 11.24 2.30
N ASN A 394 -1.40 11.24 1.42
CA ASN A 394 -1.53 10.27 0.33
C ASN A 394 -0.39 10.43 -0.69
N LYS A 395 -0.03 11.66 -1.06
CA LYS A 395 1.05 11.95 -2.00
C LYS A 395 2.40 11.48 -1.48
N LEU A 396 2.70 11.73 -0.20
CA LEU A 396 3.91 11.22 0.43
C LEU A 396 3.93 9.69 0.51
N LYS A 397 2.82 9.03 0.85
CA LYS A 397 2.72 7.56 0.84
C LYS A 397 2.87 6.98 -0.57
N ARG A 398 2.22 7.58 -1.57
CA ARG A 398 2.29 7.15 -2.98
C ARG A 398 3.67 7.35 -3.59
N SER A 399 4.50 8.25 -3.05
CA SER A 399 5.87 8.47 -3.54
C SER A 399 6.74 7.21 -3.44
N ARG A 400 6.42 6.30 -2.51
CA ARG A 400 7.20 5.10 -2.17
C ARG A 400 8.61 5.40 -1.67
N PHE A 401 8.85 6.65 -1.21
CA PHE A 401 10.13 7.05 -0.62
C PHE A 401 10.21 6.65 0.85
N PHE A 402 9.06 6.36 1.47
CA PHE A 402 8.93 6.15 2.89
C PHE A 402 8.12 4.88 3.20
N ASP A 403 8.60 4.09 4.17
CA ASP A 403 7.88 2.93 4.72
C ASP A 403 6.72 3.35 5.61
N ASP A 404 6.90 4.48 6.34
CA ASP A 404 5.84 5.07 7.15
C ASP A 404 5.81 6.59 6.98
N VAL A 405 4.61 7.13 6.89
CA VAL A 405 4.33 8.57 6.80
C VAL A 405 3.23 8.90 7.79
N LYS A 406 3.58 9.71 8.78
CA LYS A 406 2.63 10.29 9.73
C LYS A 406 2.66 11.79 9.62
N ILE A 407 1.53 12.39 9.28
CA ILE A 407 1.31 13.82 9.42
C ILE A 407 0.42 14.05 10.63
N GLU A 408 0.90 14.82 11.57
CA GLU A 408 0.22 15.10 12.84
C GLU A 408 -0.12 16.58 12.93
N GLU A 409 -1.33 16.86 13.38
CA GLU A 409 -1.82 18.20 13.69
C GLU A 409 -1.48 18.53 15.16
N LYS A 410 -0.63 19.49 15.38
CA LYS A 410 -0.30 19.96 16.73
C LYS A 410 -0.91 21.32 17.00
N ARG A 411 -1.96 21.36 17.81
CA ARG A 411 -2.59 22.60 18.25
C ARG A 411 -1.61 23.46 19.04
N ILE A 412 -1.45 24.71 18.63
CA ILE A 412 -0.63 25.74 19.30
C ILE A 412 -1.52 26.72 20.05
N SER A 413 -2.59 27.18 19.42
CA SER A 413 -3.64 28.03 20.02
C SER A 413 -5.00 27.65 19.44
N ASP A 414 -6.05 28.40 19.78
CA ASP A 414 -7.39 28.16 19.26
C ASP A 414 -7.51 28.38 17.74
N ASP A 415 -6.62 29.20 17.18
CA ASP A 415 -6.61 29.63 15.78
C ASP A 415 -5.32 29.27 15.03
N LYS A 416 -4.38 28.53 15.68
CA LYS A 416 -3.10 28.13 15.05
C LYS A 416 -2.72 26.70 15.37
N MET A 417 -2.16 26.03 14.35
CA MET A 417 -1.58 24.70 14.47
C MET A 417 -0.25 24.56 13.74
N ASP A 418 0.61 23.67 14.22
CA ASP A 418 1.77 23.17 13.49
C ASP A 418 1.41 21.85 12.79
N ILE A 419 1.87 21.68 11.57
CA ILE A 419 1.85 20.41 10.86
C ILE A 419 3.19 19.72 11.08
N ILE A 420 3.17 18.52 11.65
CA ILE A 420 4.38 17.74 11.93
C ILE A 420 4.40 16.54 11.00
N VAL A 421 5.31 16.56 10.03
CA VAL A 421 5.53 15.47 9.07
C VAL A 421 6.66 14.58 9.59
N LYS A 422 6.33 13.37 9.97
CA LYS A 422 7.27 12.34 10.39
C LYS A 422 7.33 11.26 9.35
N VAL A 423 8.51 10.97 8.83
CA VAL A 423 8.71 9.94 7.81
C VAL A 423 9.75 8.92 8.26
N THR A 424 9.64 7.72 7.76
CA THR A 424 10.64 6.66 7.90
C THR A 424 11.09 6.27 6.50
N GLU A 425 12.39 6.42 6.20
CA GLU A 425 12.93 6.14 4.86
C GLU A 425 12.74 4.69 4.45
N ALA A 426 12.26 4.50 3.23
CA ALA A 426 12.15 3.19 2.59
C ALA A 426 13.39 2.84 1.76
N ALA A 427 13.52 1.58 1.42
CA ALA A 427 14.41 1.13 0.35
C ALA A 427 13.74 1.44 -0.99
N THR A 428 14.18 2.52 -1.68
CA THR A 428 13.58 3.00 -2.94
C THR A 428 14.04 2.24 -4.18
N GLY A 429 15.10 1.42 -4.04
CA GLY A 429 15.60 0.53 -5.07
C GLY A 429 14.74 -0.73 -5.20
N SER A 430 14.41 -1.13 -6.41
CA SER A 430 13.71 -2.38 -6.71
C SER A 430 14.40 -3.16 -7.82
N LEU A 431 14.37 -4.47 -7.68
CA LEU A 431 14.76 -5.44 -8.71
C LEU A 431 13.57 -6.35 -8.96
N MET A 432 13.10 -6.40 -10.20
CA MET A 432 12.03 -7.30 -10.61
C MET A 432 12.56 -8.23 -11.71
N LEU A 433 12.19 -9.51 -11.60
CA LEU A 433 12.43 -10.51 -12.61
C LEU A 433 11.12 -11.25 -12.85
N GLY A 434 10.76 -11.42 -14.08
CA GLY A 434 9.54 -12.08 -14.49
C GLY A 434 9.77 -13.02 -15.66
N GLY A 435 8.86 -13.95 -15.87
CA GLY A 435 8.85 -14.81 -17.04
C GLY A 435 7.42 -15.22 -17.36
N GLY A 436 7.16 -15.45 -18.63
CA GLY A 436 5.82 -15.79 -19.10
C GLY A 436 5.86 -16.54 -20.45
N TYR A 437 4.67 -16.91 -20.92
CA TYR A 437 4.49 -17.51 -22.22
C TYR A 437 3.27 -16.89 -22.92
N GLY A 438 3.48 -16.35 -24.11
CA GLY A 438 2.42 -15.82 -24.96
C GLY A 438 2.26 -16.63 -26.25
N SER A 439 1.08 -16.58 -26.86
CA SER A 439 0.83 -17.26 -28.13
C SER A 439 1.68 -16.72 -29.29
N TYR A 440 1.99 -15.42 -29.26
CA TYR A 440 2.85 -14.73 -30.20
C TYR A 440 4.30 -14.67 -29.71
N ASP A 441 4.55 -14.05 -28.56
CA ASP A 441 5.90 -13.85 -28.00
C ASP A 441 6.60 -15.14 -27.54
N LYS A 442 5.84 -16.28 -27.45
CA LYS A 442 6.33 -17.56 -26.95
C LYS A 442 6.84 -17.40 -25.50
N PHE A 443 8.03 -17.85 -25.22
CA PHE A 443 8.62 -17.69 -23.90
C PHE A 443 9.20 -16.28 -23.77
N MET A 444 8.80 -15.59 -22.69
CA MET A 444 9.26 -14.24 -22.36
C MET A 444 10.00 -14.22 -21.05
N VAL A 445 11.04 -13.37 -20.97
CA VAL A 445 11.76 -13.03 -19.75
C VAL A 445 11.79 -11.51 -19.63
N SER A 446 11.35 -11.00 -18.50
CA SER A 446 11.39 -9.58 -18.17
C SER A 446 12.32 -9.34 -17.00
N GLY A 447 13.08 -8.26 -17.04
CA GLY A 447 13.91 -7.80 -15.95
C GLY A 447 13.85 -6.29 -15.80
N SER A 448 13.77 -5.80 -14.58
CA SER A 448 13.90 -4.35 -14.34
C SER A 448 14.65 -4.06 -13.05
N VAL A 449 15.44 -3.00 -13.09
CA VAL A 449 16.12 -2.39 -11.94
C VAL A 449 15.73 -0.93 -11.91
N SER A 450 15.23 -0.46 -10.77
CA SER A 450 14.87 0.94 -10.64
C SER A 450 15.16 1.48 -9.25
N ASP A 451 15.38 2.77 -9.15
CA ASP A 451 15.39 3.53 -7.89
C ASP A 451 14.47 4.74 -8.05
N ALA A 452 13.42 4.80 -7.24
CA ALA A 452 12.42 5.85 -7.29
C ALA A 452 12.91 7.19 -6.72
N ASN A 453 14.01 7.18 -5.93
CA ASN A 453 14.53 8.36 -5.23
C ASN A 453 16.06 8.37 -5.21
N ILE A 454 16.68 8.35 -6.39
CA ILE A 454 18.14 8.28 -6.49
C ILE A 454 18.81 9.42 -5.73
N PHE A 455 19.74 9.10 -4.84
CA PHE A 455 20.44 10.04 -3.95
C PHE A 455 19.52 10.93 -3.10
N GLY A 456 18.28 10.51 -2.83
CA GLY A 456 17.31 11.30 -2.08
C GLY A 456 16.79 12.55 -2.81
N SER A 457 17.07 12.69 -4.10
CA SER A 457 16.76 13.87 -4.90
C SER A 457 15.33 13.93 -5.41
N GLY A 458 14.56 12.85 -5.25
CA GLY A 458 13.22 12.66 -5.82
C GLY A 458 13.23 12.39 -7.31
N LEU A 459 14.39 12.05 -7.88
CA LEU A 459 14.51 11.58 -9.27
C LEU A 459 14.34 10.07 -9.30
N ALA A 460 13.60 9.55 -10.27
CA ALA A 460 13.50 8.12 -10.52
C ALA A 460 14.37 7.72 -11.72
N LEU A 461 15.19 6.68 -11.53
CA LEU A 461 15.97 6.05 -12.58
C LEU A 461 15.45 4.63 -12.77
N GLY A 462 15.18 4.24 -14.00
CA GLY A 462 14.71 2.89 -14.34
C GLY A 462 15.47 2.32 -15.53
N LEU A 463 15.78 1.04 -15.44
CA LEU A 463 16.30 0.21 -16.52
C LEU A 463 15.39 -1.01 -16.63
N SER A 464 14.82 -1.26 -17.80
CA SER A 464 14.01 -2.45 -18.05
C SER A 464 14.39 -3.15 -19.34
N THR A 465 14.17 -4.45 -19.36
CA THR A 465 14.32 -5.28 -20.56
C THR A 465 13.25 -6.36 -20.59
N ASP A 466 12.65 -6.55 -21.76
CA ASP A 466 11.75 -7.64 -22.08
C ASP A 466 12.36 -8.39 -23.27
N LEU A 467 12.55 -9.69 -23.12
CA LEU A 467 13.11 -10.56 -24.14
C LEU A 467 12.13 -11.67 -24.46
N SER A 468 11.79 -11.84 -25.72
CA SER A 468 10.94 -12.92 -26.21
C SER A 468 11.43 -13.46 -27.55
N ALA A 469 10.74 -14.43 -28.11
CA ALA A 469 11.12 -15.00 -29.40
C ALA A 469 10.94 -14.00 -30.56
N HIS A 470 9.91 -13.14 -30.48
CA HIS A 470 9.52 -12.23 -31.58
C HIS A 470 9.54 -10.75 -31.18
N SER A 471 9.93 -10.42 -29.95
CA SER A 471 9.98 -9.03 -29.49
C SER A 471 11.03 -8.86 -28.41
N ASN A 472 11.93 -7.91 -28.61
CA ASN A 472 12.94 -7.51 -27.65
C ASN A 472 12.78 -6.01 -27.33
N ARG A 473 12.81 -5.66 -26.05
CA ARG A 473 12.73 -4.27 -25.61
C ARG A 473 13.78 -3.99 -24.56
N PHE A 474 14.42 -2.87 -24.70
CA PHE A 474 15.33 -2.30 -23.72
C PHE A 474 14.97 -0.83 -23.51
N GLU A 475 14.88 -0.39 -22.27
CA GLU A 475 14.52 0.98 -21.90
C GLU A 475 15.32 1.46 -20.70
N LEU A 476 15.91 2.63 -20.84
CA LEU A 476 16.56 3.39 -19.77
C LEU A 476 15.83 4.72 -19.60
N SER A 477 15.24 4.98 -18.44
CA SER A 477 14.46 6.20 -18.18
C SER A 477 14.94 6.95 -16.94
N LEU A 478 14.95 8.27 -17.03
CA LEU A 478 15.17 9.19 -15.93
C LEU A 478 13.96 10.13 -15.83
N LYS A 479 13.24 10.06 -14.70
CA LYS A 479 12.03 10.86 -14.45
C LYS A 479 12.28 11.85 -13.31
N ASN A 480 11.91 13.10 -13.54
CA ASN A 480 11.89 14.16 -12.54
C ASN A 480 10.44 14.59 -12.32
N PRO A 481 9.81 14.26 -11.20
CA PRO A 481 8.42 14.62 -10.94
C PRO A 481 8.20 16.11 -10.67
N ALA A 482 9.29 16.88 -10.41
CA ALA A 482 9.21 18.32 -10.13
C ALA A 482 10.52 19.01 -10.54
N ILE A 483 10.60 19.47 -11.78
CA ILE A 483 11.77 20.17 -12.31
C ILE A 483 11.98 21.47 -11.52
N ARG A 484 13.14 21.58 -10.85
CA ARG A 484 13.48 22.72 -9.98
C ARG A 484 12.42 23.00 -8.88
N ASP A 485 11.82 21.91 -8.36
CA ASP A 485 10.76 21.95 -7.36
C ASP A 485 9.49 22.71 -7.80
N SER A 486 9.26 22.80 -9.11
CA SER A 486 8.03 23.33 -9.72
C SER A 486 7.00 22.23 -9.97
N ASP A 487 5.80 22.62 -10.43
CA ASP A 487 4.73 21.67 -10.84
C ASP A 487 5.01 20.96 -12.17
N TYR A 488 6.13 21.31 -12.84
CA TYR A 488 6.50 20.65 -14.08
C TYR A 488 7.26 19.36 -13.82
N ASN A 489 6.79 18.27 -14.39
CA ASN A 489 7.52 17.00 -14.47
C ASN A 489 8.30 16.90 -15.79
N GLY A 490 9.31 16.06 -15.81
CA GLY A 490 10.11 15.79 -17.00
C GLY A 490 10.59 14.35 -17.04
N GLU A 491 10.76 13.83 -18.24
CA GLU A 491 11.27 12.49 -18.50
C GLU A 491 12.26 12.51 -19.64
N VAL A 492 13.34 11.76 -19.49
CA VAL A 492 14.27 11.44 -20.56
C VAL A 492 14.35 9.92 -20.65
N GLU A 493 14.18 9.39 -21.84
CA GLU A 493 14.18 7.95 -22.11
C GLU A 493 15.08 7.63 -23.29
N VAL A 494 15.83 6.55 -23.18
CA VAL A 494 16.54 5.91 -24.30
C VAL A 494 16.00 4.51 -24.43
N HIS A 495 15.63 4.11 -25.64
CA HIS A 495 15.01 2.83 -25.89
C HIS A 495 15.57 2.14 -27.13
N SER A 496 15.49 0.81 -27.11
CA SER A 496 15.68 -0.06 -28.26
C SER A 496 14.57 -1.10 -28.26
N THR A 497 13.85 -1.18 -29.35
CA THR A 497 12.75 -2.15 -29.53
C THR A 497 12.93 -2.87 -30.86
N GLU A 498 12.78 -4.16 -30.82
CA GLU A 498 12.79 -5.04 -31.99
C GLU A 498 11.54 -5.89 -31.94
N TYR A 499 10.84 -6.00 -33.05
CA TYR A 499 9.72 -6.93 -33.17
C TYR A 499 9.65 -7.52 -34.57
N GLU A 500 9.30 -8.80 -34.62
CA GLU A 500 9.16 -9.60 -35.85
C GLU A 500 7.67 -9.88 -36.10
N ILE A 501 7.21 -9.71 -37.33
CA ILE A 501 5.87 -10.08 -37.77
C ILE A 501 5.99 -11.22 -38.77
N GLU A 502 5.70 -12.45 -38.35
CA GLU A 502 5.69 -13.63 -39.21
C GLU A 502 4.46 -13.59 -40.13
N ARG A 503 4.68 -13.79 -41.46
CA ARG A 503 3.66 -13.94 -42.46
C ARG A 503 3.93 -15.20 -43.29
N SER A 504 2.93 -15.70 -43.96
CA SER A 504 3.06 -16.94 -44.77
C SER A 504 4.08 -16.86 -45.93
N LYS A 505 4.41 -15.67 -46.40
CA LYS A 505 5.28 -15.42 -47.54
C LYS A 505 6.58 -14.69 -47.20
N TYR A 506 6.60 -13.98 -46.08
CA TYR A 506 7.74 -13.18 -45.62
C TYR A 506 7.67 -12.96 -44.12
N ASP A 507 8.80 -12.70 -43.53
CA ASP A 507 8.90 -12.17 -42.19
C ASP A 507 9.32 -10.69 -42.26
N SER A 508 8.81 -9.87 -41.35
CA SER A 508 9.14 -8.45 -41.23
C SER A 508 9.73 -8.15 -39.88
N ASP A 509 10.99 -7.73 -39.88
CA ASP A 509 11.72 -7.29 -38.69
C ASP A 509 11.75 -5.77 -38.64
N VAL A 510 11.35 -5.19 -37.51
CA VAL A 510 11.42 -3.75 -37.24
C VAL A 510 12.31 -3.51 -36.02
N ASP A 511 13.48 -2.95 -36.25
CA ASP A 511 14.43 -2.51 -35.20
C ASP A 511 14.34 -1.00 -35.07
N THR A 512 14.06 -0.53 -33.86
CA THR A 512 13.92 0.89 -33.53
C THR A 512 14.84 1.25 -32.36
N LYS A 513 15.75 2.20 -32.57
CA LYS A 513 16.63 2.77 -31.53
C LYS A 513 16.41 4.26 -31.44
N GLY A 514 16.14 4.74 -30.24
CA GLY A 514 15.79 6.14 -30.11
C GLY A 514 15.90 6.69 -28.71
N PHE A 515 15.58 7.97 -28.64
CA PHE A 515 15.41 8.66 -27.37
C PHE A 515 14.18 9.55 -27.37
N SER A 516 13.64 9.80 -26.18
CA SER A 516 12.55 10.76 -26.02
C SER A 516 12.82 11.70 -24.85
N VAL A 517 12.27 12.92 -24.95
CA VAL A 517 12.25 13.92 -23.88
C VAL A 517 10.82 14.40 -23.73
N ALA A 518 10.28 14.33 -22.53
CA ALA A 518 8.93 14.81 -22.23
C ALA A 518 8.95 15.84 -21.12
N ILE A 519 8.05 16.80 -21.21
CA ILE A 519 7.72 17.76 -20.17
C ILE A 519 6.20 17.82 -20.02
N GLY A 520 5.73 17.86 -18.78
CA GLY A 520 4.30 17.94 -18.49
C GLY A 520 4.02 18.66 -17.18
N LYS A 521 2.74 18.87 -16.93
CA LYS A 521 2.23 19.49 -15.72
C LYS A 521 0.83 18.94 -15.42
N GLU A 522 0.52 18.78 -14.13
CA GLU A 522 -0.85 18.60 -13.66
C GLU A 522 -1.56 19.97 -13.71
N LEU A 523 -2.61 20.09 -14.54
CA LEU A 523 -3.36 21.36 -14.70
C LEU A 523 -4.40 21.54 -13.60
N ILE A 524 -5.17 20.49 -13.38
CA ILE A 524 -6.14 20.33 -12.30
C ILE A 524 -5.97 18.89 -11.79
N ARG A 525 -6.55 18.60 -10.64
CA ARG A 525 -6.48 17.28 -10.05
C ARG A 525 -6.78 16.17 -11.08
N ASP A 526 -5.91 15.18 -11.14
CA ASP A 526 -6.02 14.00 -12.02
C ASP A 526 -5.89 14.29 -13.54
N LEU A 527 -5.71 15.55 -13.96
CA LEU A 527 -5.54 15.94 -15.35
C LEU A 527 -4.11 16.42 -15.64
N TYR A 528 -3.37 15.62 -16.39
CA TYR A 528 -2.01 15.89 -16.82
C TYR A 528 -1.96 16.28 -18.30
N VAL A 529 -1.26 17.36 -18.61
CA VAL A 529 -0.92 17.73 -19.99
C VAL A 529 0.57 17.80 -20.16
N GLY A 530 1.04 17.49 -21.33
CA GLY A 530 2.46 17.56 -21.65
C GLY A 530 2.74 17.47 -23.13
N THR A 531 4.02 17.50 -23.43
CA THR A 531 4.52 17.27 -24.78
C THR A 531 5.77 16.40 -24.72
N ARG A 532 5.92 15.52 -25.69
CA ARG A 532 7.07 14.64 -25.87
C ARG A 532 7.70 14.91 -27.22
N TYR A 533 8.98 15.08 -27.24
CA TYR A 533 9.80 14.99 -28.45
C TYR A 533 10.41 13.59 -28.50
N LYS A 534 10.36 12.95 -29.68
CA LYS A 534 10.92 11.60 -29.91
C LYS A 534 11.76 11.62 -31.18
N LEU A 535 12.90 10.96 -31.14
CA LEU A 535 13.76 10.71 -32.29
C LEU A 535 14.12 9.23 -32.33
N ASP A 536 13.65 8.55 -33.38
CA ASP A 536 13.86 7.11 -33.62
C ASP A 536 14.61 6.90 -34.92
N PHE A 537 15.57 6.01 -34.88
CA PHE A 537 16.22 5.40 -36.02
C PHE A 537 15.61 4.03 -36.22
N VAL A 538 14.91 3.85 -37.33
CA VAL A 538 14.13 2.65 -37.61
C VAL A 538 14.76 1.92 -38.80
N SER A 539 14.97 0.60 -38.65
CA SER A 539 15.37 -0.31 -39.70
C SER A 539 14.27 -1.36 -39.91
N GLU A 540 13.74 -1.42 -41.09
CA GLU A 540 12.75 -2.43 -41.51
C GLU A 540 13.37 -3.39 -42.48
N ASN A 541 13.34 -4.68 -42.17
CA ASN A 541 13.84 -5.74 -43.03
C ASN A 541 12.75 -6.73 -43.36
N TYR A 542 12.76 -7.22 -44.58
CA TYR A 542 11.81 -8.19 -45.11
C TYR A 542 12.52 -9.41 -45.63
N ASP A 543 12.30 -10.55 -45.01
CA ASP A 543 12.86 -11.84 -45.45
C ASP A 543 11.77 -12.69 -46.09
N TYR A 544 11.87 -12.86 -47.41
CA TYR A 544 10.89 -13.60 -48.20
C TYR A 544 11.22 -15.08 -48.28
N SER A 545 10.22 -15.95 -48.16
CA SER A 545 10.39 -17.38 -48.34
C SER A 545 10.93 -17.71 -49.75
N SER A 546 11.85 -18.68 -49.84
CA SER A 546 12.48 -19.09 -51.11
C SER A 546 11.47 -19.52 -52.15
N ASP A 547 10.40 -20.22 -51.77
CA ASP A 547 9.34 -20.70 -52.68
C ASP A 547 8.55 -19.54 -53.29
N PHE A 548 8.23 -18.52 -52.48
CA PHE A 548 7.58 -17.33 -52.96
C PHE A 548 8.49 -16.55 -53.91
N MET A 549 9.76 -16.37 -53.57
CA MET A 549 10.71 -15.65 -54.43
C MET A 549 10.96 -16.37 -55.75
N ASN A 550 11.05 -17.68 -55.75
CA ASN A 550 11.17 -18.46 -57.00
C ASN A 550 9.95 -18.23 -57.91
N THR A 551 8.75 -18.29 -57.35
CA THR A 551 7.50 -18.03 -58.04
C THR A 551 7.43 -16.59 -58.56
N TYR A 552 7.79 -15.60 -57.74
CA TYR A 552 7.80 -14.18 -58.11
C TYR A 552 8.81 -13.90 -59.23
N ASN A 553 10.01 -14.47 -59.11
CA ASN A 553 11.08 -14.25 -60.09
C ASN A 553 10.76 -14.83 -61.46
N ALA A 554 9.93 -15.88 -61.53
CA ALA A 554 9.45 -16.45 -62.77
C ALA A 554 8.35 -15.59 -63.45
N GLN A 555 7.78 -14.57 -62.80
CA GLN A 555 6.72 -13.71 -63.35
C GLN A 555 7.26 -12.72 -64.37
N SER A 556 6.35 -12.21 -65.24
CA SER A 556 6.66 -11.20 -66.24
C SER A 556 7.08 -9.85 -65.62
N ALA A 557 7.84 -9.07 -66.35
CA ALA A 557 8.23 -7.72 -65.91
C ALA A 557 7.00 -6.82 -65.69
N ALA A 558 5.93 -6.97 -66.48
CA ALA A 558 4.69 -6.24 -66.26
C ALA A 558 4.01 -6.60 -64.96
N PHE A 559 3.97 -7.88 -64.57
CA PHE A 559 3.45 -8.35 -63.29
C PHE A 559 4.28 -7.77 -62.11
N LYS A 560 5.60 -7.79 -62.18
CA LYS A 560 6.50 -7.26 -61.15
C LYS A 560 6.38 -5.74 -60.99
N ALA A 561 6.05 -5.03 -62.08
CA ALA A 561 5.81 -3.58 -62.01
C ALA A 561 4.49 -3.26 -61.30
N GLU A 562 3.47 -4.13 -61.48
CA GLU A 562 2.15 -4.00 -60.80
C GLU A 562 2.21 -4.50 -59.35
N LYS A 563 2.79 -5.65 -59.10
CA LYS A 563 2.89 -6.35 -57.79
C LYS A 563 4.29 -6.17 -57.19
N LYS A 564 4.51 -5.00 -56.60
CA LYS A 564 5.79 -4.70 -55.95
C LYS A 564 5.95 -5.53 -54.66
N LEU A 565 7.19 -5.77 -54.27
CA LEU A 565 7.54 -6.34 -52.96
C LEU A 565 7.80 -5.23 -51.96
N PHE A 566 7.69 -5.56 -50.67
CA PHE A 566 8.30 -4.73 -49.66
C PHE A 566 9.83 -4.73 -49.84
N THR A 567 10.46 -3.63 -49.50
CA THR A 567 11.91 -3.47 -49.60
C THR A 567 12.46 -3.03 -48.28
N ASN A 568 13.63 -3.57 -47.93
CA ASN A 568 14.37 -3.13 -46.74
C ASN A 568 14.59 -1.61 -46.81
N GLN A 569 14.39 -0.95 -45.67
CA GLN A 569 14.56 0.49 -45.60
C GLN A 569 15.01 0.92 -44.20
N ASP A 570 15.87 1.95 -44.16
CA ASP A 570 16.22 2.66 -42.95
C ASP A 570 15.64 4.07 -43.04
N TYR A 571 15.06 4.55 -41.93
CA TYR A 571 14.49 5.89 -41.88
C TYR A 571 14.54 6.47 -40.48
N VAL A 572 14.43 7.79 -40.41
CA VAL A 572 14.38 8.53 -39.16
C VAL A 572 12.96 9.03 -38.92
N ASN A 573 12.41 8.67 -37.76
CA ASN A 573 11.16 9.23 -37.27
C ASN A 573 11.46 10.26 -36.18
N SER A 574 11.21 11.54 -36.48
CA SER A 574 11.34 12.63 -35.54
C SER A 574 9.99 13.30 -35.33
N SER A 575 9.47 13.25 -34.11
CA SER A 575 8.10 13.65 -33.82
C SER A 575 7.96 14.50 -32.55
N ILE A 576 6.92 15.34 -32.54
CA ILE A 576 6.44 16.05 -31.35
C ILE A 576 5.03 15.58 -31.06
N THR A 577 4.78 15.20 -29.80
CA THR A 577 3.53 14.62 -29.37
C THR A 577 2.98 15.37 -28.15
N PRO A 578 2.12 16.39 -28.31
CA PRO A 578 1.28 16.83 -27.21
C PRO A 578 0.35 15.70 -26.74
N TYR A 579 0.15 15.62 -25.42
CA TYR A 579 -0.72 14.60 -24.80
C TYR A 579 -1.51 15.17 -23.64
N LEU A 580 -2.64 14.54 -23.37
CA LEU A 580 -3.52 14.80 -22.25
C LEU A 580 -3.91 13.46 -21.63
N ASN A 581 -3.71 13.34 -20.30
CA ASN A 581 -4.05 12.15 -19.54
C ASN A 581 -4.93 12.57 -18.36
N TYR A 582 -6.06 11.91 -18.21
CA TYR A 582 -6.96 12.05 -17.07
C TYR A 582 -7.18 10.68 -16.43
N ASP A 583 -7.03 10.58 -15.11
CA ASP A 583 -7.23 9.34 -14.36
C ASP A 583 -7.78 9.65 -12.97
N ASN A 584 -9.08 9.42 -12.77
CA ASN A 584 -9.76 9.56 -11.49
C ASN A 584 -10.22 8.20 -10.91
N THR A 585 -9.59 7.10 -11.34
CA THR A 585 -9.93 5.78 -10.83
C THR A 585 -9.56 5.61 -9.36
N ASP A 586 -10.38 4.83 -8.64
CA ASP A 586 -10.25 4.54 -7.21
C ASP A 586 -9.04 3.66 -6.87
N ASP A 587 -8.64 2.73 -7.76
CA ASP A 587 -7.49 1.84 -7.59
C ASP A 587 -6.63 1.77 -8.87
N TYR A 588 -5.33 1.58 -8.67
CA TYR A 588 -4.38 1.50 -9.78
C TYR A 588 -4.46 0.17 -10.53
N TYR A 589 -4.57 -0.95 -9.81
CA TYR A 589 -4.53 -2.30 -10.40
C TYR A 589 -5.91 -2.84 -10.74
N PHE A 590 -6.88 -2.68 -9.83
CA PHE A 590 -8.25 -3.13 -9.99
C PHE A 590 -9.24 -1.98 -9.80
N PRO A 591 -9.29 -1.05 -10.75
CA PRO A 591 -10.27 0.02 -10.69
C PRO A 591 -11.69 -0.54 -10.65
N ARG A 592 -12.50 0.00 -9.76
CA ARG A 592 -13.92 -0.31 -9.61
C ARG A 592 -14.81 0.82 -10.08
N GLU A 593 -14.32 2.05 -9.93
CA GLU A 593 -15.04 3.28 -10.26
C GLU A 593 -14.12 4.28 -10.96
N GLY A 594 -14.73 5.18 -11.73
CA GLY A 594 -14.00 6.24 -12.40
C GLY A 594 -13.68 5.93 -13.87
N PHE A 595 -12.83 6.75 -14.45
CA PHE A 595 -12.39 6.54 -15.83
C PHE A 595 -10.96 7.04 -16.07
N ARG A 596 -10.31 6.44 -17.07
CA ARG A 596 -9.02 6.86 -17.61
C ARG A 596 -9.21 7.29 -19.05
N ALA A 597 -8.86 8.52 -19.34
CA ALA A 597 -8.88 9.05 -20.71
C ALA A 597 -7.49 9.52 -21.09
N ASN A 598 -6.98 9.00 -22.20
CA ASN A 598 -5.70 9.42 -22.75
C ASN A 598 -5.90 9.85 -24.19
N THR A 599 -5.35 11.01 -24.56
CA THR A 599 -5.32 11.44 -25.95
C THR A 599 -3.97 12.06 -26.28
N SER A 600 -3.50 11.77 -27.48
CA SER A 600 -2.24 12.31 -27.99
C SER A 600 -2.31 12.56 -29.49
N LEU A 601 -1.57 13.54 -29.93
CA LEU A 601 -1.45 13.92 -31.33
C LEU A 601 0.03 13.98 -31.71
N GLU A 602 0.53 12.90 -32.34
CA GLU A 602 1.92 12.84 -32.79
C GLU A 602 2.06 13.51 -34.15
N TYR A 603 2.86 14.52 -34.25
CA TYR A 603 3.26 15.15 -35.49
C TYR A 603 4.69 14.69 -35.83
N ALA A 604 4.82 13.81 -36.81
CA ALA A 604 6.09 13.36 -37.39
C ALA A 604 6.48 14.26 -38.58
N GLY A 605 7.77 14.53 -38.74
CA GLY A 605 8.30 15.41 -39.79
C GLY A 605 9.12 16.58 -39.26
N VAL A 606 9.52 16.52 -37.99
CA VAL A 606 10.40 17.54 -37.36
C VAL A 606 11.86 17.19 -37.66
N GLY A 607 12.24 17.18 -38.94
CA GLY A 607 13.59 16.88 -39.38
C GLY A 607 13.87 15.37 -39.62
N GLY A 608 12.83 14.53 -39.71
CA GLY A 608 12.94 13.10 -40.05
C GLY A 608 12.39 12.79 -41.44
N ASP A 609 12.43 11.50 -41.80
CA ASP A 609 11.91 10.97 -43.06
C ASP A 609 10.38 10.73 -42.97
N SER A 610 9.90 10.22 -41.83
CA SER A 610 8.45 10.03 -41.61
C SER A 610 7.71 11.36 -41.56
N LYS A 611 6.57 11.46 -42.26
CA LYS A 611 5.71 12.66 -42.35
C LYS A 611 4.25 12.30 -42.23
N TYR A 612 3.75 12.31 -41.00
CA TYR A 612 2.36 12.00 -40.71
C TYR A 612 1.86 12.74 -39.46
N VAL A 613 0.55 12.72 -39.28
CA VAL A 613 -0.08 13.06 -37.99
C VAL A 613 -0.81 11.83 -37.47
N LYS A 614 -0.45 11.33 -36.29
CA LYS A 614 -1.11 10.21 -35.66
C LYS A 614 -1.89 10.65 -34.44
N SER A 615 -3.20 10.51 -34.48
CA SER A 615 -4.09 10.70 -33.34
C SER A 615 -4.28 9.37 -32.63
N THR A 616 -4.08 9.34 -31.32
CA THR A 616 -4.37 8.17 -30.47
C THR A 616 -5.23 8.64 -29.31
N SER A 617 -6.44 8.06 -29.19
CA SER A 617 -7.34 8.33 -28.08
C SER A 617 -7.82 7.02 -27.48
N SER A 618 -7.86 6.93 -26.16
CA SER A 618 -8.40 5.79 -25.42
C SER A 618 -9.20 6.26 -24.23
N LEU A 619 -10.31 5.59 -23.98
CA LEU A 619 -11.17 5.77 -22.83
C LEU A 619 -11.42 4.41 -22.20
N LYS A 620 -11.20 4.31 -20.90
CA LYS A 620 -11.58 3.18 -20.06
C LYS A 620 -12.51 3.70 -18.98
N TYR A 621 -13.66 3.05 -18.84
CA TYR A 621 -14.68 3.39 -17.85
C TYR A 621 -14.93 2.20 -16.94
N PHE A 622 -15.01 2.44 -15.64
CA PHE A 622 -15.22 1.45 -14.60
C PHE A 622 -16.44 1.82 -13.80
N TYR A 623 -17.35 0.87 -13.63
CA TYR A 623 -18.58 1.06 -12.91
C TYR A 623 -18.84 -0.12 -11.98
N SER A 624 -18.81 0.13 -10.67
CA SER A 624 -19.14 -0.86 -9.66
C SER A 624 -20.65 -1.07 -9.61
N LEU A 625 -21.08 -2.33 -9.60
CA LEU A 625 -22.48 -2.70 -9.40
C LEU A 625 -22.82 -2.92 -7.92
N GLU A 626 -21.90 -2.67 -7.00
CA GLU A 626 -22.08 -2.89 -5.57
C GLU A 626 -23.27 -2.08 -5.04
N ASP A 627 -23.39 -0.83 -5.43
CA ASP A 627 -24.50 0.04 -5.02
C ASP A 627 -25.87 -0.35 -5.60
N LEU A 628 -25.88 -1.04 -6.75
CA LEU A 628 -27.10 -1.40 -7.47
C LEU A 628 -27.59 -2.80 -7.13
N ALA A 629 -26.68 -3.75 -6.97
CA ALA A 629 -26.98 -5.17 -6.83
C ALA A 629 -26.43 -5.79 -5.55
N GLU A 630 -25.72 -5.00 -4.72
CA GLU A 630 -24.98 -5.45 -3.53
C GLU A 630 -23.95 -6.55 -3.84
N LEU A 631 -23.42 -6.56 -5.07
CA LEU A 631 -22.47 -7.54 -5.57
C LEU A 631 -21.17 -6.84 -6.00
N ASP A 632 -20.02 -7.38 -5.63
CA ASP A 632 -18.70 -6.89 -6.08
C ASP A 632 -18.46 -7.21 -7.57
N TRP A 633 -19.37 -6.79 -8.42
CA TRP A 633 -19.24 -6.89 -9.86
C TRP A 633 -18.83 -5.54 -10.45
N VAL A 634 -17.93 -5.56 -11.42
CA VAL A 634 -17.43 -4.34 -12.07
C VAL A 634 -17.62 -4.45 -13.57
N LEU A 635 -18.43 -3.53 -14.12
CA LEU A 635 -18.50 -3.32 -15.56
C LEU A 635 -17.29 -2.49 -16.00
N ARG A 636 -16.56 -2.99 -17.00
CA ARG A 636 -15.40 -2.34 -17.59
C ARG A 636 -15.64 -2.13 -19.06
N LEU A 637 -15.57 -0.88 -19.51
CA LEU A 637 -15.71 -0.53 -20.91
C LEU A 637 -14.42 0.13 -21.38
N LYS A 638 -13.95 -0.29 -22.55
CA LYS A 638 -12.74 0.29 -23.17
C LYS A 638 -13.01 0.58 -24.62
N THR A 639 -12.61 1.76 -25.07
CA THR A 639 -12.54 2.10 -26.48
C THR A 639 -11.19 2.74 -26.80
N GLN A 640 -10.64 2.40 -27.93
CA GLN A 640 -9.39 2.97 -28.42
C GLN A 640 -9.54 3.29 -29.92
N VAL A 641 -9.24 4.53 -30.29
CA VAL A 641 -9.23 4.99 -31.68
C VAL A 641 -7.82 5.45 -32.00
N LYS A 642 -7.30 4.97 -33.13
CA LYS A 642 -6.05 5.48 -33.72
C LYS A 642 -6.32 5.86 -35.15
N MET A 643 -5.86 7.03 -35.55
CA MET A 643 -5.93 7.54 -36.91
C MET A 643 -4.58 8.08 -37.35
N LEU A 644 -4.16 7.70 -38.52
CA LEU A 644 -2.89 8.09 -39.14
C LEU A 644 -3.20 8.90 -40.41
N PHE A 645 -2.88 10.16 -40.40
CA PHE A 645 -3.09 11.08 -41.52
C PHE A 645 -1.77 11.24 -42.27
N ASP A 646 -1.80 10.93 -43.56
CA ASP A 646 -0.65 11.10 -44.44
C ASP A 646 -0.33 12.59 -44.65
N ASN A 647 0.90 12.98 -44.35
CA ASN A 647 1.41 14.33 -44.55
C ASN A 647 2.67 14.32 -45.47
N GLY A 648 2.81 13.25 -46.26
CA GLY A 648 3.85 13.10 -47.28
C GLY A 648 4.60 11.76 -47.26
N GLN A 649 4.77 11.10 -46.10
CA GLN A 649 5.42 9.78 -46.05
C GLN A 649 5.03 9.03 -44.77
N ILE A 650 4.38 7.87 -44.95
CA ILE A 650 4.13 6.90 -43.91
C ILE A 650 4.91 5.63 -44.27
N ASN A 651 5.76 5.14 -43.38
CA ASN A 651 6.47 3.89 -43.59
C ASN A 651 5.66 2.71 -43.03
N GLN A 652 6.00 1.47 -43.40
CA GLN A 652 5.23 0.30 -42.97
C GLN A 652 5.28 0.08 -41.47
N GLY A 653 6.43 0.37 -40.78
CA GLY A 653 6.53 0.34 -39.33
C GLY A 653 5.67 1.35 -38.61
N ASP A 654 5.21 2.41 -39.28
CA ASP A 654 4.23 3.36 -38.76
C ASP A 654 2.77 2.85 -38.87
N SER A 655 2.51 1.77 -39.64
CA SER A 655 1.19 1.17 -39.88
C SER A 655 0.49 0.77 -38.58
N LEU A 656 -0.84 0.78 -38.59
CA LEU A 656 -1.64 0.31 -37.47
C LEU A 656 -1.89 -1.20 -37.60
N TYR A 657 -1.94 -1.88 -36.45
CA TYR A 657 -2.21 -3.31 -36.34
C TYR A 657 -3.30 -3.59 -35.31
N LEU A 658 -4.16 -4.58 -35.63
CA LEU A 658 -5.23 -5.07 -34.76
C LEU A 658 -5.00 -6.56 -34.45
N GLY A 659 -5.30 -6.98 -33.23
CA GLY A 659 -5.14 -8.33 -32.69
C GLY A 659 -4.34 -8.35 -31.38
N GLY A 660 -4.48 -9.44 -30.65
CA GLY A 660 -3.78 -9.68 -29.37
C GLY A 660 -4.48 -9.08 -28.13
N PRO A 661 -3.89 -9.31 -26.95
CA PRO A 661 -4.49 -9.01 -25.65
C PRO A 661 -4.90 -7.55 -25.46
N LYS A 662 -4.22 -6.63 -26.15
CA LYS A 662 -4.41 -5.18 -25.95
C LYS A 662 -5.52 -4.57 -26.79
N THR A 663 -5.90 -5.22 -27.90
CA THR A 663 -6.84 -4.64 -28.88
C THR A 663 -8.00 -5.55 -29.26
N LEU A 664 -7.73 -6.84 -29.55
CA LEU A 664 -8.75 -7.80 -30.00
C LEU A 664 -8.34 -9.22 -29.58
N ARG A 665 -8.85 -9.67 -28.45
CA ARG A 665 -8.59 -11.02 -27.90
C ARG A 665 -9.31 -12.07 -28.75
N GLY A 666 -8.70 -13.23 -28.91
CA GLY A 666 -9.15 -14.29 -29.82
C GLY A 666 -8.36 -14.35 -31.13
N TYR A 667 -7.53 -13.34 -31.39
CA TYR A 667 -6.63 -13.26 -32.54
C TYR A 667 -5.20 -12.98 -32.04
N LYS A 668 -4.20 -13.51 -32.77
CA LYS A 668 -2.78 -13.26 -32.42
C LYS A 668 -2.45 -11.76 -32.50
N SER A 669 -1.41 -11.36 -31.80
CA SER A 669 -0.86 -10.00 -31.95
C SER A 669 -0.47 -9.76 -33.42
N TYR A 670 -0.75 -8.57 -33.92
CA TYR A 670 -0.52 -8.19 -35.33
C TYR A 670 -1.28 -9.02 -36.36
N ALA A 671 -2.37 -9.72 -36.01
CA ALA A 671 -3.13 -10.53 -36.93
C ALA A 671 -3.66 -9.75 -38.16
N PHE A 672 -4.03 -8.48 -37.93
CA PHE A 672 -4.55 -7.59 -38.99
C PHE A 672 -3.75 -6.30 -39.12
N PRO A 673 -3.51 -5.80 -40.37
CA PRO A 673 -3.97 -6.34 -41.63
C PRO A 673 -3.27 -7.66 -41.94
N LYS A 674 -4.04 -8.57 -42.57
CA LYS A 674 -3.54 -9.82 -43.06
C LYS A 674 -2.92 -9.58 -44.42
N ASN A 675 -1.64 -9.83 -44.58
CA ASN A 675 -0.97 -9.71 -45.88
C ASN A 675 -0.35 -11.04 -46.33
N ASP A 676 -1.24 -11.99 -46.69
CA ASP A 676 -0.82 -13.30 -47.21
C ASP A 676 -0.41 -13.27 -48.66
N SER A 677 -0.59 -12.14 -49.34
CA SER A 677 -0.20 -12.01 -50.74
C SER A 677 1.32 -11.93 -50.92
N GLY A 678 2.04 -11.43 -49.91
CA GLY A 678 3.47 -11.16 -50.00
C GLY A 678 3.83 -9.92 -50.82
N TYR A 679 2.86 -9.19 -51.34
CA TYR A 679 3.10 -7.97 -52.09
C TYR A 679 2.89 -6.74 -51.22
N TYR A 680 3.54 -5.65 -51.61
CA TYR A 680 3.38 -4.36 -50.98
C TYR A 680 1.91 -3.92 -50.94
N THR A 681 1.47 -3.46 -49.83
CA THR A 681 0.18 -2.81 -49.57
C THR A 681 0.41 -1.51 -48.81
N ASP A 682 -0.43 -0.51 -49.09
CA ASP A 682 -0.37 0.73 -48.36
C ASP A 682 -0.62 0.51 -46.84
N PRO A 683 0.03 1.31 -45.97
CA PRO A 683 -0.19 1.23 -44.53
C PRO A 683 -1.64 1.38 -44.12
N TYR A 684 -2.06 0.62 -43.10
CA TYR A 684 -3.37 0.77 -42.49
C TYR A 684 -3.37 1.94 -41.53
N LYS A 685 -4.34 2.85 -41.69
CA LYS A 685 -4.34 4.17 -41.10
C LYS A 685 -5.43 4.39 -40.04
N ASN A 686 -6.47 3.56 -40.01
CA ASN A 686 -7.63 3.73 -39.15
C ASN A 686 -7.85 2.46 -38.31
N LEU A 687 -7.86 2.60 -37.00
CA LEU A 687 -8.11 1.51 -36.07
C LEU A 687 -9.11 1.96 -35.00
N TRP A 688 -10.10 1.12 -34.74
CA TRP A 688 -11.04 1.28 -33.65
C TRP A 688 -11.24 -0.05 -32.95
N ALA A 689 -10.81 -0.13 -31.67
CA ALA A 689 -10.92 -1.31 -30.84
C ALA A 689 -11.79 -1.01 -29.63
N ASN A 690 -12.74 -1.90 -29.34
CA ASN A 690 -13.67 -1.78 -28.24
C ASN A 690 -13.68 -3.06 -27.42
N SER A 691 -13.88 -2.92 -26.11
CA SER A 691 -14.05 -4.05 -25.20
C SER A 691 -15.12 -3.73 -24.17
N ALA A 692 -16.00 -4.68 -23.94
CA ALA A 692 -16.93 -4.70 -22.83
C ALA A 692 -16.63 -5.93 -21.97
N GLU A 693 -16.45 -5.72 -20.68
CA GLU A 693 -16.02 -6.75 -19.76
C GLU A 693 -16.81 -6.66 -18.45
N MET A 694 -17.22 -7.80 -17.92
CA MET A 694 -17.79 -7.93 -16.59
C MET A 694 -16.80 -8.71 -15.71
N SER A 695 -16.32 -8.08 -14.65
CA SER A 695 -15.34 -8.64 -13.73
C SER A 695 -15.98 -9.01 -12.40
N PHE A 696 -15.61 -10.18 -11.88
CA PHE A 696 -16.15 -10.77 -10.66
C PHE A 696 -15.01 -11.10 -9.69
N PRO A 697 -15.20 -11.00 -8.37
CA PRO A 697 -14.23 -11.46 -7.41
C PRO A 697 -14.08 -12.98 -7.48
N LEU A 698 -12.84 -13.47 -7.40
CA LEU A 698 -12.56 -14.89 -7.30
C LEU A 698 -11.99 -15.23 -5.91
N VAL A 699 -10.90 -14.57 -5.53
CA VAL A 699 -10.27 -14.65 -4.21
C VAL A 699 -9.87 -13.24 -3.82
N PRO A 700 -10.76 -12.47 -3.15
CA PRO A 700 -10.55 -11.04 -2.87
C PRO A 700 -9.26 -10.76 -2.09
N SER A 701 -8.97 -11.61 -1.12
CA SER A 701 -7.77 -11.48 -0.27
C SER A 701 -6.47 -11.77 -1.03
N ALA A 702 -6.46 -12.62 -2.08
CA ALA A 702 -5.34 -12.80 -3.01
C ALA A 702 -5.31 -11.77 -4.14
N LYS A 703 -6.25 -10.84 -4.16
CA LYS A 703 -6.43 -9.89 -5.27
C LYS A 703 -6.56 -10.63 -6.62
N MET A 704 -7.43 -11.65 -6.64
CA MET A 704 -7.77 -12.41 -7.84
C MET A 704 -9.21 -12.10 -8.27
N ARG A 705 -9.37 -11.89 -9.57
CA ARG A 705 -10.67 -11.68 -10.20
C ARG A 705 -10.77 -12.55 -11.46
N TRP A 706 -11.98 -12.91 -11.85
CA TRP A 706 -12.24 -13.47 -13.15
C TRP A 706 -13.24 -12.59 -13.91
N GLY A 707 -13.32 -12.73 -15.20
CA GLY A 707 -14.24 -11.92 -16.00
C GLY A 707 -14.66 -12.59 -17.28
N VAL A 708 -15.74 -12.08 -17.83
CA VAL A 708 -16.20 -12.38 -19.18
C VAL A 708 -16.04 -11.14 -20.02
N PHE A 709 -15.65 -11.29 -21.28
CA PHE A 709 -15.44 -10.15 -22.16
C PHE A 709 -15.99 -10.39 -23.56
N TYR A 710 -16.29 -9.29 -24.23
CA TYR A 710 -16.57 -9.21 -25.66
C TYR A 710 -15.76 -8.06 -26.24
N ASP A 711 -14.95 -8.37 -27.25
CA ASP A 711 -14.13 -7.41 -27.97
C ASP A 711 -14.65 -7.25 -29.39
N TYR A 712 -14.60 -6.03 -29.90
CA TYR A 712 -14.92 -5.71 -31.30
C TYR A 712 -13.90 -4.73 -31.84
N GLY A 713 -13.23 -5.11 -32.93
CA GLY A 713 -12.16 -4.34 -33.54
C GLY A 713 -12.42 -4.11 -35.04
N MET A 714 -12.03 -2.93 -35.50
CA MET A 714 -12.07 -2.51 -36.88
C MET A 714 -10.74 -1.89 -37.27
N ILE A 715 -10.29 -2.19 -38.48
CA ILE A 715 -9.08 -1.60 -39.06
C ILE A 715 -9.21 -1.43 -40.55
N GLY A 716 -8.67 -0.33 -41.08
CA GLY A 716 -8.72 -0.09 -42.52
C GLY A 716 -7.74 0.95 -43.04
N GLN A 717 -7.60 1.05 -44.34
CA GLN A 717 -6.70 2.01 -45.00
C GLN A 717 -7.33 3.40 -45.05
N ASP A 718 -8.49 3.55 -45.68
CA ASP A 718 -9.18 4.83 -45.84
C ASP A 718 -10.45 4.93 -44.99
N SER A 719 -10.95 3.80 -44.47
CA SER A 719 -12.09 3.70 -43.57
C SER A 719 -11.72 2.85 -42.36
N PHE A 720 -12.59 2.79 -41.34
CA PHE A 720 -12.43 1.83 -40.25
C PHE A 720 -12.92 0.43 -40.60
N SER A 721 -13.74 0.29 -41.66
CA SER A 721 -14.58 -0.88 -41.86
C SER A 721 -14.03 -1.88 -42.90
N ASP A 722 -12.77 -1.77 -43.33
CA ASP A 722 -12.20 -2.69 -44.29
C ASP A 722 -12.08 -4.12 -43.73
N ILE A 723 -11.69 -4.22 -42.46
CA ILE A 723 -11.64 -5.47 -41.70
C ILE A 723 -12.35 -5.24 -40.38
N GLN A 724 -13.29 -6.11 -40.03
CA GLN A 724 -14.06 -6.08 -38.80
C GLN A 724 -14.04 -7.47 -38.20
N ARG A 725 -13.67 -7.58 -36.92
CA ARG A 725 -13.63 -8.86 -36.23
C ARG A 725 -14.07 -8.69 -34.77
N SER A 726 -14.59 -9.78 -34.22
CA SER A 726 -14.98 -9.84 -32.84
C SER A 726 -14.44 -11.09 -32.13
N GLY A 727 -14.29 -10.99 -30.87
CA GLY A 727 -13.85 -12.08 -29.99
C GLY A 727 -14.53 -12.01 -28.63
N ALA A 728 -14.73 -13.16 -28.01
CA ALA A 728 -15.27 -13.25 -26.68
C ALA A 728 -14.55 -14.33 -25.86
N GLY A 729 -14.63 -14.22 -24.55
CA GLY A 729 -13.96 -15.21 -23.73
C GLY A 729 -14.04 -14.95 -22.23
N LEU A 730 -13.18 -15.67 -21.53
CA LEU A 730 -12.99 -15.60 -20.10
C LEU A 730 -11.58 -15.09 -19.82
N LEU A 731 -11.44 -14.38 -18.72
CA LEU A 731 -10.14 -13.96 -18.22
C LEU A 731 -10.02 -14.26 -16.72
N LEU A 732 -8.81 -14.55 -16.30
CA LEU A 732 -8.41 -14.64 -14.90
C LEU A 732 -7.31 -13.61 -14.66
N GLU A 733 -7.52 -12.75 -13.69
CA GLU A 733 -6.58 -11.70 -13.28
C GLU A 733 -6.08 -11.96 -11.87
N TRP A 734 -4.79 -11.73 -11.68
CA TRP A 734 -4.17 -11.85 -10.38
C TRP A 734 -3.09 -10.78 -10.19
N VAL A 735 -3.20 -9.96 -9.15
CA VAL A 735 -2.08 -9.09 -8.71
C VAL A 735 -1.16 -9.92 -7.82
N SER A 736 -0.25 -10.63 -8.46
CA SER A 736 0.75 -11.45 -7.77
C SER A 736 1.83 -10.57 -7.10
N PRO A 737 2.62 -11.13 -6.16
CA PRO A 737 3.79 -10.43 -5.62
C PRO A 737 4.82 -10.00 -6.68
N MET A 738 4.81 -10.64 -7.85
CA MET A 738 5.69 -10.33 -8.98
C MET A 738 5.08 -9.33 -9.97
N GLY A 739 3.82 -8.94 -9.78
CA GLY A 739 3.09 -8.02 -10.64
C GLY A 739 1.75 -8.59 -11.15
N PRO A 740 0.97 -7.80 -11.90
CA PRO A 740 -0.30 -8.26 -12.45
C PRO A 740 -0.11 -9.32 -13.53
N LEU A 741 -0.90 -10.38 -13.44
CA LEU A 741 -0.95 -11.50 -14.38
C LEU A 741 -2.35 -11.61 -14.96
N GLN A 742 -2.46 -11.95 -16.23
CA GLN A 742 -3.74 -12.28 -16.89
C GLN A 742 -3.63 -13.59 -17.67
N LEU A 743 -4.57 -14.49 -17.45
CA LEU A 743 -4.81 -15.67 -18.29
C LEU A 743 -6.08 -15.41 -19.08
N ILE A 744 -5.99 -15.44 -20.41
CA ILE A 744 -7.08 -15.10 -21.32
C ILE A 744 -7.43 -16.34 -22.12
N PHE A 745 -8.68 -16.78 -22.04
CA PHE A 745 -9.25 -17.85 -22.83
C PHE A 745 -10.26 -17.21 -23.78
N ALA A 746 -9.89 -17.11 -25.05
CA ALA A 746 -10.65 -16.36 -26.03
C ALA A 746 -11.06 -17.24 -27.21
N ARG A 747 -12.14 -16.83 -27.88
CA ARG A 747 -12.60 -17.39 -29.14
C ARG A 747 -12.89 -16.26 -30.10
N ALA A 748 -12.34 -16.36 -31.31
CA ALA A 748 -12.79 -15.59 -32.46
C ALA A 748 -14.24 -15.96 -32.79
N LEU A 749 -15.12 -14.98 -33.01
CA LEU A 749 -16.55 -15.22 -33.24
C LEU A 749 -16.91 -15.15 -34.75
N ASP A 750 -16.16 -14.38 -35.52
CA ASP A 750 -16.38 -14.08 -36.90
C ASP A 750 -15.09 -14.20 -37.73
N ASP A 751 -14.29 -15.23 -37.39
CA ASP A 751 -13.06 -15.52 -38.12
C ASP A 751 -13.33 -15.97 -39.58
N GLU A 752 -12.47 -15.52 -40.47
CA GLU A 752 -12.45 -15.92 -41.86
C GLU A 752 -11.31 -16.90 -42.13
N PRO A 753 -11.42 -17.74 -43.21
CA PRO A 753 -10.37 -18.67 -43.56
C PRO A 753 -9.00 -17.97 -43.67
N GLY A 754 -8.03 -18.46 -42.91
CA GLY A 754 -6.66 -17.94 -42.83
C GLY A 754 -6.46 -16.83 -41.81
N ASP A 755 -7.44 -16.47 -41.00
CA ASP A 755 -7.21 -15.55 -39.86
C ASP A 755 -6.34 -16.22 -38.79
N ASP A 756 -5.38 -15.47 -38.27
CA ASP A 756 -4.50 -15.91 -37.22
C ASP A 756 -5.18 -15.80 -35.82
N THR A 757 -5.89 -16.88 -35.44
CA THR A 757 -6.61 -16.93 -34.17
C THR A 757 -5.74 -17.39 -33.03
N SER A 758 -6.09 -17.00 -31.78
CA SER A 758 -5.48 -17.42 -30.55
C SER A 758 -6.54 -17.76 -29.51
N SER A 759 -6.55 -19.00 -29.04
CA SER A 759 -7.53 -19.46 -28.04
C SER A 759 -7.05 -19.26 -26.60
N PHE A 760 -5.76 -19.07 -26.39
CA PHE A 760 -5.15 -18.87 -25.08
C PHE A 760 -4.03 -17.87 -25.16
N GLU A 761 -4.04 -16.91 -24.25
CA GLU A 761 -2.97 -15.94 -24.09
C GLU A 761 -2.65 -15.74 -22.61
N PHE A 762 -1.40 -15.51 -22.33
CA PHE A 762 -0.88 -15.13 -21.04
C PHE A 762 -0.26 -13.74 -21.16
N SER A 763 -0.63 -12.85 -20.25
CA SER A 763 -0.04 -11.51 -20.22
C SER A 763 0.52 -11.23 -18.84
N PHE A 764 1.76 -10.72 -18.81
CA PHE A 764 2.42 -10.25 -17.59
C PHE A 764 2.56 -8.73 -17.63
N GLY A 765 2.24 -8.06 -16.53
CA GLY A 765 2.34 -6.60 -16.45
C GLY A 765 1.22 -5.84 -17.16
N ALA A 766 0.25 -6.51 -17.79
CA ALA A 766 -0.90 -5.87 -18.41
C ALA A 766 -2.06 -5.80 -17.41
N SER A 767 -2.62 -4.62 -17.22
CA SER A 767 -3.95 -4.42 -16.63
C SER A 767 -4.92 -4.00 -17.72
N PHE A 768 -6.21 -4.30 -17.53
CA PHE A 768 -7.29 -3.89 -18.43
C PHE A 768 -7.15 -2.45 -18.89
#